data_03ebf9b77a8d7756c7f412a46f97ec1c
#
_entry.id   03ebf9b77a8d7756c7f412a46f97ec1c
#
_cell.length_a   1.000
_cell.length_b   1.000
_cell.length_c   1.000
_cell.angle_alpha   90.00
_cell.angle_beta   90.00
_cell.angle_gamma   90.00
#
_symmetry.space_group_name_H-M   'P 1'
#
loop_
_entity.id
_entity.type
_entity.pdbx_description
1 polymer ?
#
loop_
_entity_poly.entity_id
_entity_poly.type
_entity_poly.pdbx_seq_one_letter_code
_entity_poly.pdbx_strand_id
1 'polypeptide(L)'
;MACMVMLFLHFWQQKARRACVSLHSGYRDIPESCIPGFAMQELLSGQDCMAFLSGQSPQGFSQDIKIRRVDMKKIRVYIGKYWLAYIAAIACMAAAIVLDMLYPKITQSIVDDVIIGGRQQLLTKLLAGIAAVGAGRCVFGYLKEYAFDVLASNIGSQIRKDLFAHIQTLSARYFDSANTGELMARVKDDVDKIWNALGFVGMLVIEVVLHVSLVLYCMFAISWKLALVPLAAMAFCGSLAVFMERRLDTVYEDISEENAVLTTIAEENLAGVRTVKAFAREKYEIEKFLSHNKRYYDLNMTQSKIMVRFYPYFQFVGKALPVTMAVLGGISVIRGSLTLGALVAFIEYSRNCTWPMEMMGWLTNDLSAAAASYKKIRTIFEEEAEIRDREDAVLLDHVRGSVAFEGVSFALDGKQILKEIDFQIEPGKTLGIMGATGSGKSSLIHLLQRFYDADGGTVRLDGMDVRDLTLAQLRSSINVVLQDVFLFSDTIEENIKMGKRTELGMHEIRTAARRAQADGFIERMDEQYQTVIGERGVGLSGGQKQRISIARALAKQSPVLVMDDSTSALDMETEQEIQKMLHKLKNTTKIIIAHRISAVCHADEVLYLENGCIAERGTHQELMQKKGLYYHTFQAQYGAFAGQKETDAGHMAE
;
A
#
# COMPACT_ATOMS: atom_id res chain seq x y z
N MET A 1 -23.26 24.65 28.71
CA MET A 1 -21.81 24.92 28.67
C MET A 1 -21.00 23.73 28.16
N ALA A 2 -21.22 22.50 28.66
CA ALA A 2 -20.53 21.29 28.17
C ALA A 2 -20.75 20.99 26.66
N CYS A 3 -21.95 21.20 26.13
CA CYS A 3 -22.23 21.02 24.69
C CYS A 3 -21.49 22.02 23.80
N MET A 4 -21.28 23.25 24.26
CA MET A 4 -20.53 24.27 23.52
C MET A 4 -19.04 24.00 23.50
N VAL A 5 -18.49 23.46 24.57
CA VAL A 5 -17.07 23.03 24.64
C VAL A 5 -16.84 21.78 23.78
N MET A 6 -17.78 20.82 23.76
CA MET A 6 -17.73 19.66 22.87
C MET A 6 -17.86 20.03 21.39
N LEU A 7 -18.74 20.96 21.03
CA LEU A 7 -18.84 21.49 19.67
C LEU A 7 -17.59 22.26 19.25
N PHE A 8 -16.96 23.00 20.15
CA PHE A 8 -15.73 23.73 19.89
C PHE A 8 -14.53 22.79 19.72
N LEU A 9 -14.41 21.76 20.56
CA LEU A 9 -13.38 20.71 20.44
C LEU A 9 -13.60 19.83 19.21
N HIS A 10 -14.85 19.47 18.88
CA HIS A 10 -15.17 18.72 17.66
C HIS A 10 -14.91 19.52 16.38
N PHE A 11 -15.23 20.82 16.40
CA PHE A 11 -14.91 21.75 15.30
C PHE A 11 -13.39 21.95 15.13
N TRP A 12 -12.65 21.98 16.24
CA TRP A 12 -11.18 22.07 16.23
C TRP A 12 -10.52 20.76 15.76
N GLN A 13 -11.04 19.61 16.18
CA GLN A 13 -10.60 18.28 15.69
C GLN A 13 -10.85 18.12 14.19
N GLN A 14 -12.01 18.55 13.67
CA GLN A 14 -12.26 18.54 12.23
C GLN A 14 -11.36 19.52 11.47
N LYS A 15 -11.02 20.66 12.05
CA LYS A 15 -10.11 21.65 11.45
C LYS A 15 -8.66 21.13 11.46
N ALA A 16 -8.22 20.47 12.52
CA ALA A 16 -6.92 19.82 12.61
C ALA A 16 -6.80 18.63 11.63
N ARG A 17 -7.84 17.79 11.49
CA ARG A 17 -7.90 16.73 10.46
C ARG A 17 -7.87 17.29 9.04
N ARG A 18 -8.59 18.39 8.77
CA ARG A 18 -8.55 19.05 7.44
C ARG A 18 -7.20 19.74 7.18
N ALA A 19 -6.54 20.27 8.20
CA ALA A 19 -5.20 20.86 8.08
C ALA A 19 -4.14 19.79 7.79
N CYS A 20 -4.21 18.60 8.39
CA CYS A 20 -3.31 17.48 8.06
C CYS A 20 -3.53 16.92 6.65
N VAL A 21 -4.76 16.94 6.13
CA VAL A 21 -5.05 16.47 4.77
C VAL A 21 -4.69 17.53 3.72
N SER A 22 -4.78 18.83 4.05
CA SER A 22 -4.41 19.92 3.13
C SER A 22 -2.91 20.24 3.10
N LEU A 23 -2.12 19.74 4.06
CA LEU A 23 -0.65 19.83 4.05
C LEU A 23 0.02 18.88 3.05
N HIS A 24 -0.75 18.02 2.37
CA HIS A 24 -0.24 17.15 1.31
C HIS A 24 -0.47 17.67 -0.11
N SER A 25 -1.10 18.85 -0.27
CA SER A 25 -1.33 19.42 -1.60
C SER A 25 -1.23 20.95 -1.59
N GLY A 26 -0.04 21.50 -1.43
CA GLY A 26 0.13 22.92 -1.70
C GLY A 26 0.97 23.68 -0.66
N TYR A 27 2.27 23.55 -0.76
CA TYR A 27 3.20 24.43 -0.07
C TYR A 27 3.72 25.48 -1.06
N ARG A 28 3.07 26.66 -1.05
CA ARG A 28 3.68 27.96 -1.38
C ARG A 28 2.74 29.04 -0.84
N ASP A 29 3.36 29.97 -0.08
CA ASP A 29 2.82 31.25 0.37
C ASP A 29 1.88 31.29 1.59
N ILE A 30 2.44 31.25 2.82
CA ILE A 30 1.82 31.85 4.01
C ILE A 30 2.91 32.61 4.80
N PRO A 31 2.72 33.90 5.13
CA PRO A 31 3.70 34.69 5.90
C PRO A 31 3.73 34.29 7.37
N GLU A 32 4.94 34.36 7.94
CA GLU A 32 5.31 33.90 9.32
C GLU A 32 4.61 34.58 10.51
N SER A 33 3.67 35.46 10.31
CA SER A 33 3.09 36.27 11.39
C SER A 33 1.81 35.74 12.06
N CYS A 34 1.35 34.55 11.75
CA CYS A 34 0.06 34.01 12.23
C CYS A 34 0.12 32.72 13.06
N ILE A 35 1.25 32.39 13.72
CA ILE A 35 1.36 31.18 14.54
C ILE A 35 1.60 31.59 16.01
N PRO A 36 0.71 31.25 16.97
CA PRO A 36 0.99 31.45 18.39
C PRO A 36 2.01 30.41 18.85
N GLY A 37 3.12 30.90 19.36
CA GLY A 37 4.38 30.20 19.65
C GLY A 37 4.42 29.30 20.89
N PHE A 38 3.42 28.50 21.25
CA PHE A 38 3.48 27.67 22.46
C PHE A 38 3.13 26.20 22.29
N ALA A 39 2.72 25.74 21.10
CA ALA A 39 2.33 24.33 20.88
C ALA A 39 3.26 23.55 19.94
N MET A 40 4.29 24.16 19.38
CA MET A 40 5.12 23.56 18.32
C MET A 40 6.49 23.05 18.80
N GLN A 41 6.92 23.43 20.01
CA GLN A 41 8.26 23.07 20.51
C GLN A 41 8.33 21.71 21.21
N GLU A 42 7.21 21.13 21.66
CA GLU A 42 7.17 19.79 22.25
C GLU A 42 6.83 18.67 21.25
N LEU A 43 6.32 19.00 20.05
CA LEU A 43 6.02 18.02 18.99
C LEU A 43 7.24 17.73 18.09
N LEU A 44 8.33 18.46 18.21
CA LEU A 44 9.52 18.38 17.36
C LEU A 44 10.79 17.88 18.08
N SER A 45 10.69 17.21 19.22
CA SER A 45 11.84 16.59 19.88
C SER A 45 12.26 15.24 19.31
N GLY A 46 11.84 14.91 18.08
CA GLY A 46 12.37 13.78 17.32
C GLY A 46 13.38 14.30 16.29
N GLN A 47 14.66 14.04 16.51
CA GLN A 47 15.75 14.36 15.55
C GLN A 47 15.51 13.82 14.13
N ASP A 48 14.57 12.91 13.96
CA ASP A 48 14.26 12.26 12.68
C ASP A 48 13.34 13.10 11.76
N CYS A 49 12.60 14.08 12.28
CA CYS A 49 11.74 14.93 11.44
C CYS A 49 12.49 16.09 10.77
N MET A 50 13.56 16.59 11.40
CA MET A 50 14.37 17.70 10.85
C MET A 50 15.29 17.23 9.71
N ALA A 51 15.71 15.98 9.69
CA ALA A 51 16.51 15.39 8.61
C ALA A 51 15.70 15.22 7.31
N PHE A 52 14.39 15.05 7.41
CA PHE A 52 13.51 14.88 6.23
C PHE A 52 13.16 16.21 5.55
N LEU A 53 13.21 17.32 6.28
CA LEU A 53 12.89 18.66 5.76
C LEU A 53 14.11 19.43 5.24
N SER A 54 15.34 19.00 5.62
CA SER A 54 16.57 19.70 5.24
C SER A 54 17.27 19.12 3.99
N GLY A 55 16.72 18.09 3.35
CA GLY A 55 17.33 17.47 2.16
C GLY A 55 18.70 16.80 2.42
N GLN A 56 19.11 16.67 3.68
CA GLN A 56 20.30 15.93 4.06
C GLN A 56 19.91 14.49 4.37
N SER A 57 20.27 13.56 3.48
CA SER A 57 20.16 12.13 3.76
C SER A 57 21.02 11.80 4.99
N PRO A 58 20.49 11.05 5.99
CA PRO A 58 21.29 10.59 7.10
C PRO A 58 22.42 9.71 6.52
N GLN A 59 23.67 10.14 6.66
CA GLN A 59 24.84 9.31 6.47
C GLN A 59 24.75 8.14 7.47
N GLY A 60 24.30 6.98 7.03
CA GLY A 60 24.11 5.81 7.87
C GLY A 60 23.07 4.80 7.36
N PHE A 61 22.40 5.04 6.24
CA PHE A 61 21.33 4.15 5.78
C PHE A 61 21.82 2.92 4.96
N SER A 62 23.13 2.70 4.82
CA SER A 62 23.68 1.59 4.03
C SER A 62 24.26 0.43 4.85
N GLN A 63 24.23 0.48 6.19
CA GLN A 63 24.66 -0.65 7.00
C GLN A 63 23.61 -0.95 8.05
N ASP A 64 23.12 -2.20 8.06
CA ASP A 64 22.16 -2.78 9.03
C ASP A 64 20.66 -2.54 8.82
N ILE A 65 20.13 -2.67 7.61
CA ILE A 65 18.87 -3.39 7.48
C ILE A 65 19.20 -4.89 7.57
N LYS A 66 19.72 -5.33 8.68
CA LYS A 66 19.37 -6.65 9.22
C LYS A 66 17.89 -6.53 9.53
N ILE A 67 17.05 -6.92 8.57
CA ILE A 67 15.65 -7.24 8.82
C ILE A 67 15.73 -8.29 9.93
N ARG A 68 15.66 -7.84 11.19
CA ARG A 68 15.38 -8.76 12.29
C ARG A 68 14.16 -9.47 11.78
N ARG A 69 14.23 -10.78 11.59
CA ARG A 69 13.08 -11.65 11.42
C ARG A 69 12.24 -11.51 12.69
N VAL A 70 11.57 -10.36 12.81
CA VAL A 70 10.48 -10.20 13.75
C VAL A 70 9.45 -11.18 13.23
N ASP A 71 9.01 -12.05 14.09
CA ASP A 71 7.93 -13.00 13.81
C ASP A 71 6.64 -12.17 13.60
N MET A 72 6.61 -11.41 12.47
CA MET A 72 5.59 -10.42 12.11
C MET A 72 4.22 -11.07 11.84
N LYS A 73 4.16 -12.41 11.94
CA LYS A 73 2.96 -13.23 11.76
C LYS A 73 1.88 -13.00 12.83
N LYS A 74 2.17 -12.22 13.89
CA LYS A 74 1.20 -12.03 15.00
C LYS A 74 1.12 -10.55 15.39
N ILE A 75 -0.07 -9.97 15.26
CA ILE A 75 -0.40 -8.61 15.73
C ILE A 75 0.01 -8.36 17.20
N ARG A 76 0.12 -9.45 17.99
CA ARG A 76 0.60 -9.40 19.38
C ARG A 76 1.99 -8.80 19.54
N VAL A 77 2.86 -8.89 18.53
CA VAL A 77 4.20 -8.31 18.56
C VAL A 77 4.11 -6.79 18.58
N TYR A 78 3.22 -6.22 17.78
CA TYR A 78 3.01 -4.77 17.72
C TYR A 78 2.36 -4.23 18.99
N ILE A 79 1.33 -4.91 19.50
CA ILE A 79 0.67 -4.55 20.78
C ILE A 79 1.66 -4.69 21.95
N GLY A 80 2.44 -5.79 21.97
CA GLY A 80 3.42 -6.07 23.02
C GLY A 80 4.49 -5.00 23.19
N LYS A 81 4.84 -4.28 22.11
CA LYS A 81 5.79 -3.15 22.18
C LYS A 81 5.25 -1.96 23.01
N TYR A 82 3.92 -1.78 23.04
CA TYR A 82 3.25 -0.63 23.68
C TYR A 82 2.36 -1.03 24.86
N TRP A 83 2.55 -2.22 25.44
CA TRP A 83 1.66 -2.77 26.47
C TRP A 83 1.48 -1.87 27.71
N LEU A 84 2.56 -1.20 28.16
CA LEU A 84 2.49 -0.26 29.31
C LEU A 84 1.60 0.94 28.98
N ALA A 85 1.69 1.47 27.76
CA ALA A 85 0.88 2.60 27.34
C ALA A 85 -0.60 2.21 27.20
N TYR A 86 -0.89 0.98 26.73
CA TYR A 86 -2.26 0.46 26.73
C TYR A 86 -2.81 0.32 28.15
N ILE A 87 -2.02 -0.18 29.10
CA ILE A 87 -2.44 -0.25 30.52
C ILE A 87 -2.75 1.15 31.07
N ALA A 88 -1.90 2.13 30.80
CA ALA A 88 -2.14 3.52 31.23
C ALA A 88 -3.41 4.11 30.60
N ALA A 89 -3.65 3.86 29.32
CA ALA A 89 -4.86 4.29 28.62
C ALA A 89 -6.13 3.63 29.20
N ILE A 90 -6.08 2.32 29.47
CA ILE A 90 -7.18 1.57 30.12
C ILE A 90 -7.39 2.07 31.56
N ALA A 91 -6.35 2.42 32.29
CA ALA A 91 -6.47 3.00 33.63
C ALA A 91 -7.16 4.38 33.60
N CYS A 92 -6.81 5.24 32.63
CA CYS A 92 -7.51 6.51 32.40
C CYS A 92 -8.98 6.29 32.04
N MET A 93 -9.27 5.32 31.17
CA MET A 93 -10.64 4.90 30.82
C MET A 93 -11.42 4.45 32.08
N ALA A 94 -10.83 3.55 32.86
CA ALA A 94 -11.47 3.06 34.10
C ALA A 94 -11.75 4.22 35.08
N ALA A 95 -10.81 5.15 35.22
CA ALA A 95 -11.00 6.35 36.06
C ALA A 95 -12.17 7.22 35.54
N ALA A 96 -12.26 7.44 34.22
CA ALA A 96 -13.36 8.18 33.61
C ALA A 96 -14.72 7.50 33.87
N ILE A 97 -14.81 6.18 33.71
CA ILE A 97 -16.02 5.38 33.95
C ILE A 97 -16.40 5.39 35.44
N VAL A 98 -15.44 5.25 36.35
CA VAL A 98 -15.69 5.31 37.79
C VAL A 98 -16.25 6.69 38.19
N LEU A 99 -15.67 7.77 37.66
CA LEU A 99 -16.21 9.13 37.88
C LEU A 99 -17.64 9.26 37.35
N ASP A 100 -17.96 8.67 36.19
CA ASP A 100 -19.30 8.68 35.63
C ASP A 100 -20.31 7.97 36.56
N MET A 101 -19.89 6.89 37.20
CA MET A 101 -20.73 6.13 38.16
C MET A 101 -20.94 6.90 39.50
N LEU A 102 -20.12 7.87 39.85
CA LEU A 102 -20.29 8.70 41.03
C LEU A 102 -21.43 9.72 40.88
N TYR A 103 -21.74 10.16 39.64
CA TYR A 103 -22.80 11.13 39.38
C TYR A 103 -24.18 10.67 39.88
N PRO A 104 -24.69 9.49 39.54
CA PRO A 104 -25.97 9.01 40.09
C PRO A 104 -25.97 8.86 41.62
N LYS A 105 -24.82 8.48 42.21
CA LYS A 105 -24.67 8.34 43.66
C LYS A 105 -24.71 9.71 44.37
N ILE A 106 -24.09 10.72 43.84
CA ILE A 106 -24.17 12.09 44.38
C ILE A 106 -25.62 12.62 44.25
N THR A 107 -26.30 12.35 43.14
CA THR A 107 -27.71 12.72 42.93
C THR A 107 -28.61 12.00 43.94
N GLN A 108 -28.33 10.73 44.25
CA GLN A 108 -28.99 10.00 45.35
C GLN A 108 -28.88 10.75 46.66
N SER A 109 -27.66 11.16 47.07
CA SER A 109 -27.42 11.88 48.31
C SER A 109 -28.08 13.27 48.33
N ILE A 110 -28.18 13.96 47.22
CA ILE A 110 -28.91 15.21 47.12
C ILE A 110 -30.41 15.00 47.46
N VAL A 111 -31.01 13.94 46.92
CA VAL A 111 -32.42 13.67 47.17
C VAL A 111 -32.64 13.18 48.62
N ASP A 112 -31.89 12.18 49.08
CA ASP A 112 -32.12 11.55 50.36
C ASP A 112 -31.68 12.43 51.55
N ASP A 113 -30.45 13.04 51.49
CA ASP A 113 -29.90 13.80 52.62
C ASP A 113 -30.29 15.27 52.61
N VAL A 114 -30.36 15.93 51.42
CA VAL A 114 -30.60 17.38 51.35
C VAL A 114 -32.09 17.68 51.26
N ILE A 115 -32.81 17.02 50.32
CA ILE A 115 -34.23 17.33 50.08
C ILE A 115 -35.09 16.72 51.16
N ILE A 116 -34.94 15.40 51.43
CA ILE A 116 -35.76 14.68 52.43
C ILE A 116 -35.22 14.89 53.82
N GLY A 117 -33.88 14.78 54.01
CA GLY A 117 -33.23 14.93 55.30
C GLY A 117 -33.05 16.36 55.80
N GLY A 118 -33.31 17.38 54.98
CA GLY A 118 -33.24 18.80 55.35
C GLY A 118 -31.87 19.36 55.58
N ARG A 119 -30.78 18.62 55.21
CA ARG A 119 -29.37 18.95 55.46
C ARG A 119 -28.83 19.93 54.39
N GLN A 120 -29.35 21.15 54.32
CA GLN A 120 -28.98 22.14 53.26
C GLN A 120 -27.51 22.46 53.17
N GLN A 121 -26.73 22.34 54.27
CA GLN A 121 -25.28 22.57 54.29
C GLN A 121 -24.48 21.61 53.41
N LEU A 122 -25.02 20.44 53.10
CA LEU A 122 -24.39 19.45 52.21
C LEU A 122 -24.55 19.80 50.74
N LEU A 123 -25.53 20.64 50.36
CA LEU A 123 -25.82 20.95 48.95
C LEU A 123 -24.63 21.52 48.23
N THR A 124 -23.98 22.52 48.84
CA THR A 124 -22.79 23.17 48.20
C THR A 124 -21.66 22.19 47.97
N LYS A 125 -21.41 21.26 48.93
CA LYS A 125 -20.36 20.24 48.80
C LYS A 125 -20.70 19.22 47.69
N LEU A 126 -21.95 18.81 47.61
CA LEU A 126 -22.42 17.84 46.60
C LEU A 126 -22.41 18.47 45.18
N LEU A 127 -22.81 19.74 45.06
CA LEU A 127 -22.72 20.48 43.80
C LEU A 127 -21.26 20.67 43.35
N ALA A 128 -20.36 21.01 44.29
CA ALA A 128 -18.93 21.06 44.02
C ALA A 128 -18.38 19.66 43.60
N GLY A 129 -18.91 18.59 44.24
CA GLY A 129 -18.61 17.21 43.84
C GLY A 129 -19.03 16.87 42.41
N ILE A 130 -20.23 17.27 41.98
CA ILE A 130 -20.66 17.11 40.59
C ILE A 130 -19.78 17.85 39.63
N ALA A 131 -19.39 19.10 39.95
CA ALA A 131 -18.47 19.88 39.12
C ALA A 131 -17.09 19.22 39.02
N ALA A 132 -16.55 18.73 40.13
CA ALA A 132 -15.27 17.99 40.17
C ALA A 132 -15.31 16.68 39.37
N VAL A 133 -16.39 15.90 39.50
CA VAL A 133 -16.63 14.68 38.71
C VAL A 133 -16.69 15.00 37.22
N GLY A 134 -17.44 16.06 36.83
CA GLY A 134 -17.53 16.51 35.45
C GLY A 134 -16.18 16.93 34.87
N ALA A 135 -15.40 17.71 35.62
CA ALA A 135 -14.05 18.13 35.22
C ALA A 135 -13.09 16.92 35.11
N GLY A 136 -13.07 16.04 36.11
CA GLY A 136 -12.26 14.82 36.09
C GLY A 136 -12.59 13.90 34.91
N ARG A 137 -13.89 13.72 34.61
CA ARG A 137 -14.36 12.95 33.45
C ARG A 137 -13.85 13.54 32.13
N CYS A 138 -13.88 14.86 31.98
CA CYS A 138 -13.35 15.53 30.78
C CYS A 138 -11.85 15.29 30.62
N VAL A 139 -11.07 15.41 31.70
CA VAL A 139 -9.62 15.21 31.67
C VAL A 139 -9.27 13.76 31.34
N PHE A 140 -9.80 12.80 32.09
CA PHE A 140 -9.52 11.38 31.84
C PHE A 140 -10.09 10.88 30.52
N GLY A 141 -11.27 11.40 30.09
CA GLY A 141 -11.84 11.14 28.79
C GLY A 141 -10.93 11.62 27.64
N TYR A 142 -10.38 12.83 27.76
CA TYR A 142 -9.41 13.32 26.78
C TYR A 142 -8.13 12.50 26.75
N LEU A 143 -7.56 12.16 27.92
CA LEU A 143 -6.33 11.38 28.02
C LEU A 143 -6.51 9.97 27.43
N LYS A 144 -7.64 9.30 27.66
CA LYS A 144 -7.90 7.98 27.07
C LYS A 144 -7.98 8.04 25.55
N GLU A 145 -8.77 8.98 24.99
CA GLU A 145 -8.92 9.17 23.53
C GLU A 145 -7.57 9.42 22.88
N TYR A 146 -6.83 10.41 23.41
CA TYR A 146 -5.51 10.76 22.91
C TYR A 146 -4.54 9.57 22.96
N ALA A 147 -4.50 8.83 24.08
CA ALA A 147 -3.60 7.69 24.24
C ALA A 147 -3.91 6.57 23.24
N PHE A 148 -5.19 6.20 23.07
CA PHE A 148 -5.59 5.17 22.12
C PHE A 148 -5.32 5.58 20.68
N ASP A 149 -5.59 6.83 20.29
CA ASP A 149 -5.34 7.33 18.94
C ASP A 149 -3.84 7.33 18.61
N VAL A 150 -2.99 7.81 19.53
CA VAL A 150 -1.53 7.80 19.35
C VAL A 150 -0.98 6.37 19.25
N LEU A 151 -1.43 5.47 20.12
CA LEU A 151 -1.02 4.07 20.08
C LEU A 151 -1.40 3.38 18.77
N ALA A 152 -2.64 3.53 18.36
CA ALA A 152 -3.14 2.97 17.12
C ALA A 152 -2.43 3.54 15.88
N SER A 153 -2.17 4.85 15.87
CA SER A 153 -1.45 5.52 14.77
C SER A 153 -0.01 5.00 14.64
N ASN A 154 0.69 4.85 15.77
CA ASN A 154 2.05 4.30 15.77
C ASN A 154 2.08 2.84 15.28
N ILE A 155 1.13 2.02 15.72
CA ILE A 155 1.04 0.61 15.29
C ILE A 155 0.67 0.54 13.79
N GLY A 156 -0.31 1.32 13.33
CA GLY A 156 -0.70 1.37 11.93
C GLY A 156 0.45 1.81 11.02
N SER A 157 1.20 2.84 11.43
CA SER A 157 2.40 3.29 10.71
C SER A 157 3.46 2.19 10.65
N GLN A 158 3.71 1.48 11.76
CA GLN A 158 4.69 0.40 11.80
C GLN A 158 4.25 -0.78 10.91
N ILE A 159 2.99 -1.21 10.98
CA ILE A 159 2.46 -2.27 10.10
C ILE A 159 2.62 -1.88 8.63
N ARG A 160 2.29 -0.63 8.26
CA ARG A 160 2.41 -0.15 6.88
C ARG A 160 3.86 -0.18 6.39
N LYS A 161 4.80 0.28 7.23
CA LYS A 161 6.23 0.25 6.93
C LYS A 161 6.74 -1.19 6.74
N ASP A 162 6.39 -2.09 7.66
CA ASP A 162 6.86 -3.47 7.64
C ASP A 162 6.23 -4.25 6.47
N LEU A 163 4.94 -4.01 6.18
CA LEU A 163 4.25 -4.61 5.04
C LEU A 163 4.86 -4.17 3.71
N PHE A 164 5.08 -2.87 3.55
CA PHE A 164 5.70 -2.35 2.33
C PHE A 164 7.13 -2.87 2.16
N ALA A 165 7.92 -2.89 3.23
CA ALA A 165 9.27 -3.45 3.21
C ALA A 165 9.25 -4.94 2.84
N HIS A 166 8.30 -5.72 3.38
CA HIS A 166 8.15 -7.13 3.05
C HIS A 166 7.77 -7.35 1.59
N ILE A 167 6.78 -6.59 1.08
CA ILE A 167 6.38 -6.65 -0.34
C ILE A 167 7.59 -6.42 -1.25
N GLN A 168 8.48 -5.46 -0.93
CA GLN A 168 9.68 -5.20 -1.73
C GLN A 168 10.69 -6.35 -1.73
N THR A 169 10.60 -7.31 -0.81
CA THR A 169 11.48 -8.49 -0.77
C THR A 169 10.93 -9.68 -1.56
N LEU A 170 9.66 -9.64 -1.98
CA LEU A 170 9.04 -10.74 -2.71
C LEU A 170 9.63 -10.90 -4.12
N SER A 171 9.56 -12.13 -4.64
CA SER A 171 10.08 -12.49 -5.96
C SER A 171 9.25 -11.91 -7.11
N ALA A 172 9.83 -11.83 -8.31
CA ALA A 172 9.15 -11.36 -9.52
C ALA A 172 7.88 -12.18 -9.82
N ARG A 173 7.93 -13.50 -9.61
CA ARG A 173 6.79 -14.42 -9.79
C ARG A 173 5.54 -14.00 -9.01
N TYR A 174 5.73 -13.48 -7.78
CA TYR A 174 4.62 -12.96 -7.00
C TYR A 174 3.93 -11.77 -7.70
N PHE A 175 4.74 -10.85 -8.25
CA PHE A 175 4.22 -9.66 -8.94
C PHE A 175 3.59 -9.97 -10.30
N ASP A 176 3.98 -11.05 -10.97
CA ASP A 176 3.36 -11.47 -12.23
C ASP A 176 1.89 -11.89 -12.06
N SER A 177 1.56 -12.46 -10.90
CA SER A 177 0.20 -12.87 -10.54
C SER A 177 -0.57 -11.83 -9.73
N ALA A 178 0.13 -10.90 -9.06
CA ALA A 178 -0.46 -9.93 -8.15
C ALA A 178 -0.95 -8.68 -8.89
N ASN A 179 -2.15 -8.22 -8.54
CA ASN A 179 -2.64 -6.92 -9.00
C ASN A 179 -2.05 -5.79 -8.13
N THR A 180 -1.36 -4.84 -8.75
CA THR A 180 -0.75 -3.69 -8.06
C THR A 180 -1.78 -2.86 -7.29
N GLY A 181 -2.98 -2.68 -7.84
CA GLY A 181 -4.08 -1.98 -7.17
C GLY A 181 -4.54 -2.70 -5.91
N GLU A 182 -4.59 -4.04 -5.95
CA GLU A 182 -4.90 -4.84 -4.78
C GLU A 182 -3.83 -4.69 -3.69
N LEU A 183 -2.55 -4.78 -4.04
CA LEU A 183 -1.45 -4.56 -3.09
C LEU A 183 -1.51 -3.17 -2.45
N MET A 184 -1.83 -2.14 -3.22
CA MET A 184 -2.01 -0.79 -2.70
C MET A 184 -3.20 -0.71 -1.72
N ALA A 185 -4.32 -1.37 -2.02
CA ALA A 185 -5.45 -1.48 -1.11
C ALA A 185 -5.07 -2.20 0.20
N ARG A 186 -4.21 -3.23 0.15
CA ARG A 186 -3.68 -3.89 1.38
C ARG A 186 -2.86 -2.94 2.23
N VAL A 187 -1.92 -2.18 1.60
CA VAL A 187 -1.02 -1.26 2.31
C VAL A 187 -1.76 -0.05 2.90
N LYS A 188 -2.82 0.40 2.24
CA LYS A 188 -3.59 1.58 2.66
C LYS A 188 -4.85 1.18 3.43
N ASP A 189 -5.84 0.62 2.74
CA ASP A 189 -7.21 0.49 3.27
C ASP A 189 -7.32 -0.62 4.33
N ASP A 190 -6.68 -1.76 4.13
CA ASP A 190 -6.72 -2.86 5.10
C ASP A 190 -5.90 -2.53 6.36
N VAL A 191 -4.77 -1.81 6.22
CA VAL A 191 -4.03 -1.30 7.40
C VAL A 191 -4.85 -0.26 8.16
N ASP A 192 -5.60 0.62 7.46
CA ASP A 192 -6.47 1.60 8.10
C ASP A 192 -7.63 0.96 8.88
N LYS A 193 -8.18 -0.16 8.40
CA LYS A 193 -9.16 -0.95 9.16
C LYS A 193 -8.57 -1.56 10.43
N ILE A 194 -7.34 -2.08 10.37
CA ILE A 194 -6.63 -2.60 11.55
C ILE A 194 -6.31 -1.45 12.53
N TRP A 195 -5.84 -0.32 12.02
CA TRP A 195 -5.59 0.87 12.83
C TRP A 195 -6.86 1.32 13.57
N ASN A 196 -8.00 1.42 12.86
CA ASN A 196 -9.29 1.77 13.46
C ASN A 196 -9.73 0.74 14.52
N ALA A 197 -9.53 -0.56 14.25
CA ALA A 197 -9.86 -1.63 15.18
C ALA A 197 -9.00 -1.65 16.45
N LEU A 198 -7.73 -1.26 16.37
CA LEU A 198 -6.83 -1.18 17.53
C LEU A 198 -6.99 0.13 18.31
N GLY A 199 -7.43 1.20 17.64
CA GLY A 199 -7.69 2.50 18.22
C GLY A 199 -9.13 2.64 18.70
N PHE A 200 -9.95 3.31 17.90
CA PHE A 200 -11.28 3.72 18.28
C PHE A 200 -12.23 2.55 18.60
N VAL A 201 -12.31 1.55 17.71
CA VAL A 201 -13.22 0.40 17.91
C VAL A 201 -12.77 -0.45 19.10
N GLY A 202 -11.47 -0.74 19.22
CA GLY A 202 -10.92 -1.52 20.34
C GLY A 202 -11.09 -0.79 21.66
N MET A 203 -10.90 0.53 21.68
CA MET A 203 -11.19 1.37 22.83
C MET A 203 -12.67 1.25 23.23
N LEU A 204 -13.59 1.40 22.28
CA LEU A 204 -15.03 1.29 22.53
C LEU A 204 -15.47 -0.08 23.06
N VAL A 205 -14.89 -1.17 22.53
CA VAL A 205 -15.18 -2.52 23.03
C VAL A 205 -14.79 -2.67 24.50
N ILE A 206 -13.57 -2.22 24.86
CA ILE A 206 -13.11 -2.26 26.26
C ILE A 206 -13.97 -1.34 27.12
N GLU A 207 -14.29 -0.15 26.62
CA GLU A 207 -15.15 0.81 27.33
C GLU A 207 -16.54 0.24 27.61
N VAL A 208 -17.20 -0.34 26.61
CA VAL A 208 -18.53 -0.95 26.77
C VAL A 208 -18.49 -2.07 27.81
N VAL A 209 -17.50 -2.95 27.74
CA VAL A 209 -17.38 -4.07 28.71
C VAL A 209 -17.17 -3.55 30.12
N LEU A 210 -16.25 -2.61 30.34
CA LEU A 210 -15.99 -2.01 31.66
C LEU A 210 -17.21 -1.21 32.16
N HIS A 211 -17.80 -0.39 31.31
CA HIS A 211 -18.94 0.46 31.64
C HIS A 211 -20.16 -0.37 32.06
N VAL A 212 -20.54 -1.36 31.24
CA VAL A 212 -21.65 -2.27 31.53
C VAL A 212 -21.42 -3.03 32.81
N SER A 213 -20.22 -3.56 33.02
CA SER A 213 -19.88 -4.34 34.23
C SER A 213 -20.01 -3.45 35.48
N LEU A 214 -19.53 -2.20 35.42
CA LEU A 214 -19.56 -1.30 36.56
C LEU A 214 -20.98 -0.77 36.84
N VAL A 215 -21.74 -0.43 35.80
CA VAL A 215 -23.16 -0.03 35.93
C VAL A 215 -23.97 -1.13 36.57
N LEU A 216 -23.87 -2.37 36.08
CA LEU A 216 -24.55 -3.52 36.67
C LEU A 216 -24.15 -3.74 38.13
N TYR A 217 -22.85 -3.66 38.44
CA TYR A 217 -22.35 -3.75 39.80
C TYR A 217 -23.04 -2.71 40.74
N CYS A 218 -23.08 -1.45 40.32
CA CYS A 218 -23.75 -0.38 41.08
C CYS A 218 -25.25 -0.63 41.25
N MET A 219 -25.92 -1.16 40.21
CA MET A 219 -27.36 -1.48 40.27
C MET A 219 -27.63 -2.66 41.18
N PHE A 220 -26.82 -3.71 41.13
CA PHE A 220 -26.94 -4.88 42.04
C PHE A 220 -26.68 -4.50 43.49
N ALA A 221 -25.77 -3.56 43.75
CA ALA A 221 -25.48 -3.07 45.09
C ALA A 221 -26.65 -2.27 45.70
N ILE A 222 -27.49 -1.64 44.88
CA ILE A 222 -28.69 -0.92 45.35
C ILE A 222 -29.85 -1.91 45.55
N SER A 223 -30.17 -2.68 44.49
CA SER A 223 -31.29 -3.65 44.56
C SER A 223 -31.10 -4.75 43.51
N TRP A 224 -30.77 -5.99 44.00
CA TRP A 224 -30.55 -7.12 43.11
C TRP A 224 -31.80 -7.51 42.30
N LYS A 225 -33.02 -7.33 42.89
CA LYS A 225 -34.29 -7.67 42.23
C LYS A 225 -34.55 -6.73 41.03
N LEU A 226 -34.33 -5.46 41.22
CA LEU A 226 -34.52 -4.46 40.14
C LEU A 226 -33.44 -4.54 39.08
N ALA A 227 -32.21 -4.90 39.45
CA ALA A 227 -31.07 -5.03 38.54
C ALA A 227 -31.22 -6.18 37.51
N LEU A 228 -32.09 -7.18 37.80
CA LEU A 228 -32.40 -8.24 36.83
C LEU A 228 -33.11 -7.72 35.57
N VAL A 229 -33.85 -6.61 35.66
CA VAL A 229 -34.58 -6.06 34.49
C VAL A 229 -33.62 -5.48 33.43
N PRO A 230 -32.68 -4.56 33.76
CA PRO A 230 -31.68 -4.12 32.79
C PRO A 230 -30.81 -5.26 32.27
N LEU A 231 -30.45 -6.23 33.12
CA LEU A 231 -29.68 -7.42 32.69
C LEU A 231 -30.46 -8.23 31.64
N ALA A 232 -31.77 -8.46 31.84
CA ALA A 232 -32.61 -9.15 30.87
C ALA A 232 -32.80 -8.32 29.58
N ALA A 233 -32.95 -7.00 29.70
CA ALA A 233 -33.02 -6.09 28.54
C ALA A 233 -31.74 -6.12 27.72
N MET A 234 -30.57 -6.12 28.36
CA MET A 234 -29.25 -6.22 27.68
C MET A 234 -29.09 -7.59 27.01
N ALA A 235 -29.45 -8.68 27.67
CA ALA A 235 -29.37 -10.02 27.05
C ALA A 235 -30.33 -10.13 25.84
N PHE A 236 -31.52 -9.54 25.92
CA PHE A 236 -32.45 -9.45 24.79
C PHE A 236 -31.87 -8.64 23.63
N CYS A 237 -31.32 -7.44 23.88
CA CYS A 237 -30.67 -6.62 22.86
C CYS A 237 -29.46 -7.33 22.24
N GLY A 238 -28.65 -7.99 23.06
CA GLY A 238 -27.50 -8.79 22.56
C GLY A 238 -27.92 -9.94 21.65
N SER A 239 -28.97 -10.69 22.03
CA SER A 239 -29.50 -11.75 21.16
C SER A 239 -30.09 -11.21 19.86
N LEU A 240 -30.79 -10.07 19.92
CA LEU A 240 -31.34 -9.39 18.76
C LEU A 240 -30.23 -8.87 17.83
N ALA A 241 -29.12 -8.36 18.37
CA ALA A 241 -27.96 -7.91 17.62
C ALA A 241 -27.31 -9.07 16.84
N VAL A 242 -27.06 -10.21 17.49
CA VAL A 242 -26.52 -11.41 16.84
C VAL A 242 -27.46 -11.91 15.73
N PHE A 243 -28.76 -11.87 15.94
CA PHE A 243 -29.74 -12.28 14.93
C PHE A 243 -29.76 -11.30 13.71
N MET A 244 -29.67 -10.01 13.95
CA MET A 244 -29.58 -8.98 12.92
C MET A 244 -28.28 -9.16 12.10
N GLU A 245 -27.15 -9.34 12.77
CA GLU A 245 -25.84 -9.53 12.15
C GLU A 245 -25.84 -10.68 11.16
N ARG A 246 -26.30 -11.86 11.58
CA ARG A 246 -26.40 -13.02 10.69
C ARG A 246 -27.24 -12.78 9.43
N ARG A 247 -28.16 -11.82 9.46
CA ARG A 247 -28.95 -11.43 8.30
C ARG A 247 -28.27 -10.39 7.44
N LEU A 248 -27.39 -9.60 8.02
CA LEU A 248 -26.64 -8.57 7.31
C LEU A 248 -25.39 -9.14 6.64
N ASP A 249 -24.77 -10.19 7.18
CA ASP A 249 -23.54 -10.78 6.65
C ASP A 249 -23.62 -11.11 5.16
N THR A 250 -24.69 -11.83 4.75
CA THR A 250 -24.89 -12.18 3.34
C THR A 250 -25.09 -10.95 2.45
N VAL A 251 -25.83 -9.97 2.94
CA VAL A 251 -26.10 -8.73 2.19
C VAL A 251 -24.85 -7.88 2.06
N TYR A 252 -23.98 -7.85 3.09
CA TYR A 252 -22.69 -7.16 3.03
C TYR A 252 -21.74 -7.82 2.04
N GLU A 253 -21.74 -9.15 1.96
CA GLU A 253 -20.95 -9.89 0.99
C GLU A 253 -21.40 -9.55 -0.44
N ASP A 254 -22.71 -9.63 -0.73
CA ASP A 254 -23.30 -9.23 -2.02
C ASP A 254 -22.99 -7.78 -2.40
N ILE A 255 -23.07 -6.84 -1.44
CA ILE A 255 -22.72 -5.42 -1.64
C ILE A 255 -21.24 -5.28 -2.00
N SER A 256 -20.37 -6.01 -1.31
CA SER A 256 -18.94 -5.97 -1.55
C SER A 256 -18.57 -6.51 -2.94
N GLU A 257 -19.19 -7.61 -3.36
CA GLU A 257 -18.99 -8.19 -4.70
C GLU A 257 -19.45 -7.21 -5.79
N GLU A 258 -20.66 -6.65 -5.66
CA GLU A 258 -21.20 -5.73 -6.65
C GLU A 258 -20.39 -4.43 -6.72
N ASN A 259 -19.90 -3.95 -5.58
CA ASN A 259 -19.01 -2.79 -5.54
C ASN A 259 -17.67 -3.07 -6.24
N ALA A 260 -17.11 -4.27 -6.13
CA ALA A 260 -15.92 -4.68 -6.85
C ALA A 260 -16.15 -4.67 -8.37
N VAL A 261 -17.30 -5.19 -8.83
CA VAL A 261 -17.68 -5.14 -10.25
C VAL A 261 -17.82 -3.71 -10.76
N LEU A 262 -18.49 -2.83 -10.00
CA LEU A 262 -18.64 -1.42 -10.34
C LEU A 262 -17.28 -0.71 -10.45
N THR A 263 -16.39 -0.97 -9.51
CA THR A 263 -15.03 -0.41 -9.51
C THR A 263 -14.26 -0.87 -10.74
N THR A 264 -14.30 -2.16 -11.07
CA THR A 264 -13.64 -2.72 -12.27
C THR A 264 -14.20 -2.08 -13.56
N ILE A 265 -15.52 -1.95 -13.69
CA ILE A 265 -16.14 -1.29 -14.85
C ILE A 265 -15.68 0.16 -14.98
N ALA A 266 -15.62 0.89 -13.86
CA ALA A 266 -15.16 2.27 -13.84
C ALA A 266 -13.68 2.39 -14.23
N GLU A 267 -12.82 1.55 -13.65
CA GLU A 267 -11.37 1.53 -13.95
C GLU A 267 -11.10 1.19 -15.42
N GLU A 268 -11.75 0.15 -15.97
CA GLU A 268 -11.62 -0.22 -17.39
C GLU A 268 -12.06 0.92 -18.32
N ASN A 269 -13.20 1.56 -18.02
CA ASN A 269 -13.72 2.65 -18.84
C ASN A 269 -12.86 3.91 -18.76
N LEU A 270 -12.31 4.25 -17.59
CA LEU A 270 -11.41 5.40 -17.43
C LEU A 270 -10.06 5.15 -18.09
N ALA A 271 -9.49 3.95 -17.91
CA ALA A 271 -8.24 3.57 -18.57
C ALA A 271 -8.41 3.50 -20.11
N GLY A 272 -9.52 2.92 -20.57
CA GLY A 272 -9.84 2.72 -21.98
C GLY A 272 -10.66 3.86 -22.62
N VAL A 273 -10.79 5.05 -21.99
CA VAL A 273 -11.69 6.12 -22.46
C VAL A 273 -11.47 6.55 -23.90
N ARG A 274 -10.22 6.52 -24.39
CA ARG A 274 -9.90 6.82 -25.79
C ARG A 274 -10.51 5.78 -26.74
N THR A 275 -10.49 4.52 -26.37
CA THR A 275 -11.10 3.43 -27.15
C THR A 275 -12.63 3.57 -27.15
N VAL A 276 -13.24 3.82 -25.98
CA VAL A 276 -14.69 4.05 -25.88
C VAL A 276 -15.13 5.19 -26.78
N LYS A 277 -14.36 6.32 -26.78
CA LYS A 277 -14.63 7.47 -27.64
C LYS A 277 -14.37 7.19 -29.12
N ALA A 278 -13.31 6.47 -29.44
CA ALA A 278 -12.97 6.13 -30.83
C ALA A 278 -14.07 5.27 -31.49
N PHE A 279 -14.75 4.43 -30.71
CA PHE A 279 -15.84 3.55 -31.19
C PHE A 279 -17.24 4.11 -30.91
N ALA A 280 -17.36 5.33 -30.35
CA ALA A 280 -18.62 5.99 -29.97
C ALA A 280 -19.52 5.10 -29.10
N ARG A 281 -18.94 4.39 -28.12
CA ARG A 281 -19.65 3.41 -27.28
C ARG A 281 -20.01 3.98 -25.90
N GLU A 282 -19.98 5.30 -25.70
CA GLU A 282 -20.26 5.91 -24.40
C GLU A 282 -21.62 5.51 -23.82
N LYS A 283 -22.66 5.50 -24.66
CA LYS A 283 -24.02 5.11 -24.20
C LYS A 283 -24.07 3.68 -23.69
N TYR A 284 -23.40 2.76 -24.38
CA TYR A 284 -23.36 1.36 -23.99
C TYR A 284 -22.65 1.18 -22.65
N GLU A 285 -21.49 1.81 -22.46
CA GLU A 285 -20.72 1.71 -21.22
C GLU A 285 -21.45 2.39 -20.05
N ILE A 286 -22.15 3.51 -20.30
CA ILE A 286 -23.01 4.16 -19.30
C ILE A 286 -24.16 3.23 -18.89
N GLU A 287 -24.84 2.59 -19.83
CA GLU A 287 -25.93 1.66 -19.55
C GLU A 287 -25.43 0.44 -18.76
N LYS A 288 -24.27 -0.13 -19.13
CA LYS A 288 -23.60 -1.20 -18.40
C LYS A 288 -23.33 -0.80 -16.95
N PHE A 289 -22.70 0.36 -16.73
CA PHE A 289 -22.42 0.89 -15.38
C PHE A 289 -23.72 1.12 -14.58
N LEU A 290 -24.73 1.74 -15.20
CA LEU A 290 -26.01 2.04 -14.54
C LEU A 290 -26.77 0.77 -14.13
N SER A 291 -26.68 -0.31 -14.90
CA SER A 291 -27.31 -1.60 -14.55
C SER A 291 -26.75 -2.18 -13.26
N HIS A 292 -25.41 -2.18 -13.11
CA HIS A 292 -24.72 -2.62 -11.90
C HIS A 292 -24.93 -1.65 -10.74
N ASN A 293 -24.93 -0.34 -11.00
CA ASN A 293 -25.21 0.66 -10.00
C ASN A 293 -26.63 0.53 -9.42
N LYS A 294 -27.60 0.17 -10.25
CA LYS A 294 -28.97 -0.13 -9.79
C LYS A 294 -28.99 -1.35 -8.87
N ARG A 295 -28.27 -2.42 -9.22
CA ARG A 295 -28.16 -3.62 -8.37
C ARG A 295 -27.49 -3.30 -7.03
N TYR A 296 -26.39 -2.53 -7.05
CA TYR A 296 -25.74 -2.01 -5.83
C TYR A 296 -26.71 -1.19 -4.97
N TYR A 297 -27.50 -0.31 -5.59
CA TYR A 297 -28.57 0.45 -4.90
C TYR A 297 -29.60 -0.48 -4.27
N ASP A 298 -30.10 -1.50 -4.99
CA ASP A 298 -31.12 -2.42 -4.50
C ASP A 298 -30.61 -3.27 -3.31
N LEU A 299 -29.33 -3.66 -3.33
CA LEU A 299 -28.65 -4.33 -2.21
C LEU A 299 -28.53 -3.43 -0.99
N ASN A 300 -28.11 -2.16 -1.16
CA ASN A 300 -28.06 -1.18 -0.08
C ASN A 300 -29.46 -0.86 0.49
N MET A 301 -30.48 -0.83 -0.37
CA MET A 301 -31.87 -0.70 0.07
C MET A 301 -32.33 -1.91 0.87
N THR A 302 -31.87 -3.12 0.54
CA THR A 302 -32.16 -4.34 1.30
C THR A 302 -31.50 -4.28 2.67
N GLN A 303 -30.21 -3.87 2.75
CA GLN A 303 -29.52 -3.58 4.00
C GLN A 303 -30.29 -2.57 4.85
N SER A 304 -30.68 -1.44 4.25
CA SER A 304 -31.43 -0.39 4.94
C SER A 304 -32.77 -0.89 5.48
N LYS A 305 -33.49 -1.73 4.72
CA LYS A 305 -34.76 -2.34 5.17
C LYS A 305 -34.55 -3.24 6.38
N ILE A 306 -33.47 -4.01 6.43
CA ILE A 306 -33.12 -4.83 7.59
C ILE A 306 -32.83 -3.90 8.78
N MET A 307 -32.00 -2.88 8.62
CA MET A 307 -31.66 -1.94 9.70
C MET A 307 -32.90 -1.20 10.23
N VAL A 308 -33.74 -0.64 9.36
CA VAL A 308 -34.97 0.05 9.74
C VAL A 308 -35.93 -0.89 10.49
N ARG A 309 -35.91 -2.19 10.19
CA ARG A 309 -36.76 -3.18 10.90
C ARG A 309 -36.27 -3.45 12.32
N PHE A 310 -34.95 -3.52 12.55
CA PHE A 310 -34.38 -3.93 13.84
C PHE A 310 -34.03 -2.74 14.74
N TYR A 311 -33.54 -1.64 14.21
CA TYR A 311 -33.07 -0.49 14.97
C TYR A 311 -34.13 0.11 15.94
N PRO A 312 -35.43 0.21 15.57
CA PRO A 312 -36.45 0.69 16.48
C PRO A 312 -36.64 -0.16 17.74
N TYR A 313 -36.37 -1.47 17.67
CA TYR A 313 -36.47 -2.33 18.86
C TYR A 313 -35.37 -2.01 19.88
N PHE A 314 -34.13 -1.78 19.43
CA PHE A 314 -33.04 -1.34 20.30
C PHE A 314 -33.36 -0.02 20.98
N GLN A 315 -33.85 0.95 20.21
CA GLN A 315 -34.24 2.25 20.74
C GLN A 315 -35.43 2.15 21.69
N PHE A 316 -36.44 1.33 21.36
CA PHE A 316 -37.60 1.15 22.21
C PHE A 316 -37.19 0.55 23.55
N VAL A 317 -36.41 -0.53 23.57
CA VAL A 317 -35.93 -1.17 24.80
C VAL A 317 -35.10 -0.19 25.64
N GLY A 318 -34.15 0.52 25.00
CA GLY A 318 -33.30 1.50 25.67
C GLY A 318 -34.11 2.65 26.30
N LYS A 319 -35.12 3.18 25.61
CA LYS A 319 -35.98 4.28 26.12
C LYS A 319 -37.06 3.79 27.09
N ALA A 320 -37.53 2.56 26.92
CA ALA A 320 -38.53 1.97 27.83
C ALA A 320 -37.92 1.56 29.19
N LEU A 321 -36.61 1.25 29.20
CA LEU A 321 -35.92 0.78 30.40
C LEU A 321 -35.97 1.79 31.57
N PRO A 322 -35.59 3.08 31.40
CA PRO A 322 -35.75 4.08 32.48
C PRO A 322 -37.17 4.24 32.95
N VAL A 323 -38.15 4.18 32.04
CA VAL A 323 -39.60 4.28 32.39
C VAL A 323 -40.02 3.05 33.21
N THR A 324 -39.62 1.87 32.80
CA THR A 324 -39.89 0.63 33.53
C THR A 324 -39.26 0.68 34.95
N MET A 325 -38.03 1.20 35.05
CA MET A 325 -37.36 1.41 36.34
C MET A 325 -38.08 2.43 37.21
N ALA A 326 -38.61 3.51 36.63
CA ALA A 326 -39.41 4.51 37.36
C ALA A 326 -40.66 3.86 37.96
N VAL A 327 -41.38 2.99 37.22
CA VAL A 327 -42.60 2.33 37.67
C VAL A 327 -42.29 1.28 38.73
N LEU A 328 -41.39 0.32 38.42
CA LEU A 328 -41.08 -0.80 39.36
C LEU A 328 -40.35 -0.32 40.63
N GLY A 329 -39.45 0.64 40.45
CA GLY A 329 -38.73 1.25 41.55
C GLY A 329 -39.63 2.16 42.38
N GLY A 330 -40.56 2.90 41.75
CA GLY A 330 -41.60 3.66 42.44
C GLY A 330 -42.51 2.82 43.32
N ILE A 331 -42.95 1.63 42.85
CA ILE A 331 -43.67 0.66 43.65
C ILE A 331 -42.78 0.21 44.83
N SER A 332 -41.49 0.04 44.63
CA SER A 332 -40.53 -0.37 45.69
C SER A 332 -40.35 0.74 46.74
N VAL A 333 -40.40 2.03 46.34
CA VAL A 333 -40.38 3.17 47.26
C VAL A 333 -41.64 3.24 48.08
N ILE A 334 -42.83 3.09 47.45
CA ILE A 334 -44.12 3.07 48.15
C ILE A 334 -44.16 1.93 49.20
N ARG A 335 -43.54 0.79 48.89
CA ARG A 335 -43.44 -0.36 49.83
C ARG A 335 -42.35 -0.19 50.90
N GLY A 336 -41.63 0.90 50.93
CA GLY A 336 -40.56 1.20 51.87
C GLY A 336 -39.28 0.35 51.72
N SER A 337 -39.15 -0.36 50.58
CA SER A 337 -37.96 -1.20 50.32
C SER A 337 -36.83 -0.47 49.58
N LEU A 338 -37.08 0.77 49.11
CA LEU A 338 -36.12 1.62 48.40
C LEU A 338 -36.32 3.08 48.80
N THR A 339 -35.23 3.87 48.92
CA THR A 339 -35.33 5.33 49.12
C THR A 339 -35.64 6.04 47.81
N LEU A 340 -36.19 7.24 47.88
CA LEU A 340 -36.48 8.06 46.68
C LEU A 340 -35.21 8.44 45.92
N GLY A 341 -34.12 8.76 46.65
CA GLY A 341 -32.82 9.03 46.02
C GLY A 341 -32.21 7.80 45.37
N ALA A 342 -32.38 6.63 45.94
CA ALA A 342 -31.94 5.37 45.34
C ALA A 342 -32.73 5.06 44.05
N LEU A 343 -34.02 5.40 43.95
CA LEU A 343 -34.78 5.31 42.71
C LEU A 343 -34.25 6.23 41.64
N VAL A 344 -33.94 7.48 41.97
CA VAL A 344 -33.37 8.46 41.02
C VAL A 344 -32.04 7.94 40.48
N ALA A 345 -31.16 7.48 41.37
CA ALA A 345 -29.87 6.89 40.95
C ALA A 345 -30.07 5.66 40.05
N PHE A 346 -31.06 4.82 40.34
CA PHE A 346 -31.34 3.63 39.54
C PHE A 346 -31.82 3.97 38.12
N ILE A 347 -32.65 5.02 37.98
CA ILE A 347 -33.09 5.54 36.67
C ILE A 347 -31.90 6.05 35.88
N GLU A 348 -30.99 6.81 36.52
CA GLU A 348 -29.78 7.33 35.81
C GLU A 348 -28.84 6.18 35.40
N TYR A 349 -28.63 5.16 36.24
CA TYR A 349 -27.87 3.96 35.86
C TYR A 349 -28.54 3.21 34.70
N SER A 350 -29.87 3.13 34.64
CA SER A 350 -30.57 2.46 33.56
C SER A 350 -30.44 3.23 32.24
N ARG A 351 -30.35 4.56 32.28
CA ARG A 351 -30.02 5.39 31.09
C ARG A 351 -28.63 5.12 30.55
N ASN A 352 -27.66 4.89 31.45
CA ASN A 352 -26.29 4.56 31.08
C ASN A 352 -26.17 3.18 30.40
N CYS A 353 -27.17 2.28 30.52
CA CYS A 353 -27.21 1.03 29.76
C CYS A 353 -27.66 1.21 28.30
N THR A 354 -28.27 2.34 27.93
CA THR A 354 -28.87 2.52 26.60
C THR A 354 -27.82 2.62 25.52
N TRP A 355 -26.78 3.46 25.72
CA TRP A 355 -25.72 3.68 24.74
C TRP A 355 -24.96 2.39 24.36
N PRO A 356 -24.52 1.53 25.32
CA PRO A 356 -23.89 0.25 24.97
C PRO A 356 -24.78 -0.66 24.13
N MET A 357 -26.08 -0.67 24.39
CA MET A 357 -27.04 -1.48 23.61
C MET A 357 -27.12 -1.02 22.15
N GLU A 358 -27.09 0.29 21.90
CA GLU A 358 -27.14 0.86 20.55
C GLU A 358 -25.83 0.61 19.76
N MET A 359 -24.68 0.53 20.44
CA MET A 359 -23.36 0.35 19.80
C MET A 359 -23.05 -1.09 19.43
N MET A 360 -23.72 -2.10 20.02
CA MET A 360 -23.35 -3.51 19.83
C MET A 360 -23.32 -3.95 18.37
N GLY A 361 -24.32 -3.59 17.57
CA GLY A 361 -24.39 -3.98 16.16
C GLY A 361 -23.26 -3.38 15.32
N TRP A 362 -22.95 -2.10 15.54
CA TRP A 362 -21.90 -1.40 14.79
C TRP A 362 -20.49 -1.94 15.14
N LEU A 363 -20.21 -2.16 16.43
CA LEU A 363 -18.92 -2.69 16.88
C LEU A 363 -18.62 -4.07 16.28
N THR A 364 -19.62 -4.94 16.16
CA THR A 364 -19.46 -6.27 15.59
C THR A 364 -19.03 -6.20 14.13
N ASN A 365 -19.68 -5.33 13.33
CA ASN A 365 -19.35 -5.14 11.92
C ASN A 365 -17.90 -4.67 11.74
N ASP A 366 -17.48 -3.65 12.49
CA ASP A 366 -16.12 -3.10 12.33
C ASP A 366 -15.03 -4.09 12.77
N LEU A 367 -15.29 -4.88 13.83
CA LEU A 367 -14.38 -5.95 14.25
C LEU A 367 -14.26 -7.06 13.19
N SER A 368 -15.38 -7.46 12.57
CA SER A 368 -15.39 -8.45 11.50
C SER A 368 -14.63 -7.96 10.27
N ALA A 369 -14.83 -6.71 9.87
CA ALA A 369 -14.09 -6.08 8.79
C ALA A 369 -12.58 -6.03 9.07
N ALA A 370 -12.18 -5.67 10.29
CA ALA A 370 -10.78 -5.64 10.68
C ALA A 370 -10.15 -7.05 10.73
N ALA A 371 -10.90 -8.05 11.20
CA ALA A 371 -10.44 -9.44 11.21
C ALA A 371 -10.20 -9.98 9.78
N ALA A 372 -11.10 -9.66 8.84
CA ALA A 372 -10.93 -9.98 7.43
C ALA A 372 -9.70 -9.29 6.83
N SER A 373 -9.50 -7.99 7.08
CA SER A 373 -8.33 -7.24 6.64
C SER A 373 -7.02 -7.77 7.23
N TYR A 374 -7.03 -8.14 8.51
CA TYR A 374 -5.87 -8.79 9.15
C TYR A 374 -5.51 -10.12 8.47
N LYS A 375 -6.50 -10.96 8.13
CA LYS A 375 -6.27 -12.22 7.42
C LYS A 375 -5.59 -11.97 6.06
N LYS A 376 -6.04 -10.97 5.30
CA LYS A 376 -5.46 -10.60 4.00
C LYS A 376 -4.01 -10.11 4.12
N ILE A 377 -3.73 -9.23 5.07
CA ILE A 377 -2.36 -8.73 5.33
C ILE A 377 -1.46 -9.88 5.82
N ARG A 378 -1.97 -10.75 6.65
CA ARG A 378 -1.24 -11.91 7.15
C ARG A 378 -0.83 -12.85 6.02
N THR A 379 -1.68 -13.10 5.03
CA THR A 379 -1.35 -13.91 3.85
C THR A 379 -0.13 -13.35 3.13
N ILE A 380 -0.04 -12.02 2.95
CA ILE A 380 1.14 -11.39 2.34
C ILE A 380 2.39 -11.59 3.19
N PHE A 381 2.31 -11.43 4.52
CA PHE A 381 3.46 -11.68 5.41
C PHE A 381 3.89 -13.16 5.48
N GLU A 382 2.98 -14.08 5.17
CA GLU A 382 3.27 -15.52 5.10
C GLU A 382 3.90 -15.93 3.78
N GLU A 383 3.77 -15.07 2.74
CA GLU A 383 4.42 -15.30 1.46
C GLU A 383 5.93 -15.17 1.61
N GLU A 384 6.66 -16.19 1.18
CA GLU A 384 8.10 -16.21 1.26
C GLU A 384 8.72 -15.90 -0.10
N ALA A 385 9.75 -15.03 -0.12
CA ALA A 385 10.49 -14.78 -1.33
C ALA A 385 11.14 -16.08 -1.83
N GLU A 386 10.78 -16.50 -3.04
CA GLU A 386 11.33 -17.70 -3.69
C GLU A 386 12.83 -17.51 -3.97
N ILE A 387 13.23 -16.31 -4.37
CA ILE A 387 14.61 -15.94 -4.69
C ILE A 387 15.20 -15.16 -3.52
N ARG A 388 16.25 -15.76 -2.90
CA ARG A 388 16.99 -15.16 -1.76
C ARG A 388 18.48 -15.43 -1.93
N ASP A 389 19.28 -14.63 -1.24
CA ASP A 389 20.69 -14.94 -1.07
C ASP A 389 20.82 -16.24 -0.28
N ARG A 390 21.74 -17.12 -0.71
CA ARG A 390 22.14 -18.28 0.07
C ARG A 390 22.93 -17.84 1.29
N GLU A 391 22.94 -18.64 2.35
CA GLU A 391 23.69 -18.32 3.57
C GLU A 391 25.22 -18.24 3.31
N ASP A 392 25.67 -18.95 2.29
CA ASP A 392 27.05 -19.03 1.82
C ASP A 392 27.31 -18.20 0.56
N ALA A 393 26.40 -17.26 0.22
CA ALA A 393 26.55 -16.42 -0.95
C ALA A 393 27.86 -15.62 -0.95
N VAL A 394 28.58 -15.67 -2.06
CA VAL A 394 29.92 -15.10 -2.22
C VAL A 394 29.84 -13.73 -2.90
N LEU A 395 30.81 -12.88 -2.58
CA LEU A 395 31.10 -11.65 -3.31
C LEU A 395 32.35 -11.86 -4.17
N LEU A 396 32.26 -11.50 -5.45
CA LEU A 396 33.44 -11.45 -6.33
C LEU A 396 34.19 -10.14 -6.07
N ASP A 397 35.51 -10.22 -5.94
CA ASP A 397 36.36 -9.04 -5.73
C ASP A 397 36.29 -8.07 -6.91
N HIS A 398 36.24 -8.61 -8.14
CA HIS A 398 36.14 -7.85 -9.37
C HIS A 398 35.32 -8.61 -10.42
N VAL A 399 34.27 -7.98 -10.95
CA VAL A 399 33.44 -8.53 -12.02
C VAL A 399 33.96 -8.04 -13.37
N ARG A 400 34.40 -8.99 -14.23
CA ARG A 400 34.85 -8.70 -15.61
C ARG A 400 33.73 -8.70 -16.63
N GLY A 401 32.67 -9.48 -16.35
CA GLY A 401 31.46 -9.55 -17.15
C GLY A 401 31.43 -10.66 -18.19
N SER A 402 32.13 -11.79 -17.99
CA SER A 402 31.86 -13.00 -18.77
C SER A 402 30.51 -13.60 -18.36
N VAL A 403 29.68 -13.96 -19.34
CA VAL A 403 28.37 -14.58 -19.10
C VAL A 403 28.31 -15.91 -19.82
N ALA A 404 27.87 -16.97 -19.13
CA ALA A 404 27.67 -18.29 -19.73
C ALA A 404 26.31 -18.88 -19.31
N PHE A 405 25.67 -19.54 -20.27
CA PHE A 405 24.48 -20.38 -20.07
C PHE A 405 24.91 -21.80 -20.47
N GLU A 406 24.80 -22.73 -19.53
CA GLU A 406 25.25 -24.12 -19.72
C GLU A 406 24.06 -25.06 -19.58
N GLY A 407 23.48 -25.53 -20.71
CA GLY A 407 22.35 -26.45 -20.77
C GLY A 407 21.07 -25.91 -20.09
N VAL A 408 20.84 -24.61 -20.14
CA VAL A 408 19.79 -23.96 -19.37
C VAL A 408 18.41 -24.27 -19.91
N SER A 409 17.54 -24.78 -19.04
CA SER A 409 16.12 -25.02 -19.30
C SER A 409 15.27 -24.27 -18.30
N PHE A 410 14.15 -23.70 -18.77
CA PHE A 410 13.26 -22.90 -17.93
C PHE A 410 11.80 -23.04 -18.35
N ALA A 411 10.91 -23.23 -17.37
CA ALA A 411 9.46 -23.26 -17.55
C ALA A 411 8.79 -22.21 -16.64
N LEU A 412 7.73 -21.61 -17.12
CA LEU A 412 6.90 -20.69 -16.37
C LEU A 412 5.44 -21.16 -16.47
N ASP A 413 4.76 -21.30 -15.34
CA ASP A 413 3.36 -21.77 -15.25
C ASP A 413 3.12 -23.11 -15.99
N GLY A 414 4.07 -24.04 -15.88
CA GLY A 414 4.02 -25.34 -16.51
C GLY A 414 4.32 -25.36 -18.01
N LYS A 415 4.54 -24.20 -18.63
CA LYS A 415 4.93 -24.09 -20.04
C LYS A 415 6.44 -23.94 -20.17
N GLN A 416 7.08 -24.87 -20.91
CA GLN A 416 8.50 -24.78 -21.19
C GLN A 416 8.80 -23.63 -22.13
N ILE A 417 9.66 -22.69 -21.70
CA ILE A 417 10.02 -21.47 -22.42
C ILE A 417 11.41 -21.59 -23.04
N LEU A 418 12.39 -22.13 -22.30
CA LEU A 418 13.76 -22.35 -22.77
C LEU A 418 14.12 -23.82 -22.63
N LYS A 419 14.86 -24.36 -23.62
CA LYS A 419 15.25 -25.78 -23.69
C LYS A 419 16.73 -25.85 -24.04
N GLU A 420 17.53 -26.38 -23.13
CA GLU A 420 18.95 -26.68 -23.32
C GLU A 420 19.72 -25.54 -24.00
N ILE A 421 19.57 -24.33 -23.49
CA ILE A 421 20.28 -23.14 -23.99
C ILE A 421 21.74 -23.20 -23.57
N ASP A 422 22.64 -23.13 -24.56
CA ASP A 422 24.08 -23.22 -24.35
C ASP A 422 24.82 -22.14 -25.16
N PHE A 423 25.41 -21.16 -24.46
CA PHE A 423 26.27 -20.14 -25.04
C PHE A 423 27.16 -19.48 -24.01
N GLN A 424 28.27 -18.89 -24.48
CA GLN A 424 29.18 -18.11 -23.64
C GLN A 424 29.61 -16.84 -24.37
N ILE A 425 29.68 -15.74 -23.62
CA ILE A 425 30.22 -14.48 -24.10
C ILE A 425 31.37 -14.02 -23.24
N GLU A 426 32.48 -13.64 -23.88
CA GLU A 426 33.67 -13.12 -23.23
C GLU A 426 33.51 -11.66 -22.77
N PRO A 427 34.29 -11.22 -21.76
CA PRO A 427 34.26 -9.82 -21.34
C PRO A 427 34.48 -8.82 -22.48
N GLY A 428 33.67 -7.79 -22.56
CA GLY A 428 33.79 -6.72 -23.55
C GLY A 428 33.19 -7.03 -24.93
N LYS A 429 32.77 -8.27 -25.20
CA LYS A 429 32.14 -8.70 -26.45
C LYS A 429 30.67 -8.31 -26.51
N THR A 430 30.12 -8.34 -27.73
CA THR A 430 28.72 -8.06 -28.00
C THR A 430 27.99 -9.31 -28.52
N LEU A 431 26.96 -9.73 -27.84
CA LEU A 431 26.05 -10.80 -28.26
C LEU A 431 24.73 -10.20 -28.76
N GLY A 432 24.35 -10.52 -29.98
CA GLY A 432 23.04 -10.24 -30.51
C GLY A 432 22.09 -11.41 -30.30
N ILE A 433 20.86 -11.16 -29.86
CA ILE A 433 19.84 -12.21 -29.71
C ILE A 433 18.61 -11.81 -30.51
N MET A 434 18.25 -12.63 -31.47
CA MET A 434 17.08 -12.46 -32.33
C MET A 434 16.11 -13.64 -32.22
N GLY A 435 14.93 -13.49 -32.80
CA GLY A 435 13.90 -14.54 -32.87
C GLY A 435 12.50 -13.97 -32.83
N ALA A 436 11.50 -14.81 -33.07
CA ALA A 436 10.10 -14.43 -33.06
C ALA A 436 9.64 -14.00 -31.67
N THR A 437 8.54 -13.24 -31.60
CA THR A 437 7.89 -12.93 -30.31
C THR A 437 7.50 -14.23 -29.60
N GLY A 438 7.78 -14.32 -28.30
CA GLY A 438 7.51 -15.54 -27.52
C GLY A 438 8.57 -16.63 -27.63
N SER A 439 9.70 -16.42 -28.32
CA SER A 439 10.80 -17.41 -28.42
C SER A 439 11.65 -17.56 -27.14
N GLY A 440 11.40 -16.78 -26.09
CA GLY A 440 12.12 -16.87 -24.81
C GLY A 440 13.24 -15.84 -24.61
N LYS A 441 13.40 -14.85 -25.50
CA LYS A 441 14.51 -13.85 -25.43
C LYS A 441 14.57 -13.10 -24.11
N SER A 442 13.47 -12.52 -23.65
CA SER A 442 13.43 -11.78 -22.37
C SER A 442 13.61 -12.67 -21.15
N SER A 443 13.25 -13.96 -21.27
CA SER A 443 13.46 -14.94 -20.19
C SER A 443 14.96 -15.17 -19.91
N LEU A 444 15.82 -15.06 -20.91
CA LEU A 444 17.29 -15.11 -20.71
C LEU A 444 17.76 -13.98 -19.80
N ILE A 445 17.21 -12.76 -19.96
CA ILE A 445 17.53 -11.61 -19.11
C ILE A 445 17.05 -11.86 -17.67
N HIS A 446 15.83 -12.37 -17.54
CA HIS A 446 15.26 -12.66 -16.23
C HIS A 446 16.07 -13.68 -15.44
N LEU A 447 16.56 -14.72 -16.11
CA LEU A 447 17.45 -15.72 -15.50
C LEU A 447 18.82 -15.12 -15.17
N LEU A 448 19.40 -14.30 -16.06
CA LEU A 448 20.69 -13.65 -15.84
C LEU A 448 20.66 -12.70 -14.63
N GLN A 449 19.55 -11.96 -14.42
CA GLN A 449 19.36 -11.09 -13.26
C GLN A 449 18.81 -11.84 -12.03
N ARG A 450 18.59 -13.15 -12.18
CA ARG A 450 18.01 -14.00 -11.14
C ARG A 450 16.68 -13.41 -10.62
N PHE A 451 15.77 -13.05 -11.55
CA PHE A 451 14.36 -12.85 -11.22
C PHE A 451 13.64 -14.18 -11.05
N TYR A 452 14.14 -15.21 -11.74
CA TYR A 452 13.77 -16.61 -11.64
C TYR A 452 15.05 -17.45 -11.61
N ASP A 453 15.00 -18.63 -11.00
CA ASP A 453 16.04 -19.63 -11.11
C ASP A 453 15.72 -20.58 -12.27
N ALA A 454 16.75 -21.11 -12.95
CA ALA A 454 16.59 -22.11 -14.01
C ALA A 454 16.14 -23.46 -13.43
N ASP A 455 15.27 -24.18 -14.14
CA ASP A 455 14.83 -25.53 -13.76
C ASP A 455 15.93 -26.58 -14.03
N GLY A 456 16.77 -26.35 -15.04
CA GLY A 456 17.91 -27.19 -15.38
C GLY A 456 19.05 -26.35 -15.93
N GLY A 457 20.26 -26.88 -15.82
CA GLY A 457 21.48 -26.18 -16.24
C GLY A 457 21.94 -25.09 -15.28
N THR A 458 22.86 -24.25 -15.75
CA THR A 458 23.54 -23.25 -14.91
C THR A 458 23.74 -21.96 -15.69
N VAL A 459 23.40 -20.82 -15.06
CA VAL A 459 23.75 -19.47 -15.53
C VAL A 459 24.96 -18.98 -14.73
N ARG A 460 26.02 -18.53 -15.41
CA ARG A 460 27.26 -18.09 -14.75
C ARG A 460 27.60 -16.65 -15.10
N LEU A 461 28.13 -15.96 -14.10
CA LEU A 461 28.80 -14.65 -14.25
C LEU A 461 30.25 -14.82 -13.79
N ASP A 462 31.23 -14.59 -14.69
CA ASP A 462 32.66 -14.82 -14.47
C ASP A 462 32.99 -16.21 -13.94
N GLY A 463 32.31 -17.25 -14.45
CA GLY A 463 32.47 -18.64 -14.06
C GLY A 463 31.75 -19.05 -12.77
N MET A 464 31.20 -18.12 -12.00
CA MET A 464 30.43 -18.39 -10.79
C MET A 464 28.94 -18.52 -11.11
N ASP A 465 28.25 -19.50 -10.55
CA ASP A 465 26.80 -19.65 -10.65
C ASP A 465 26.12 -18.41 -10.04
N VAL A 466 25.17 -17.82 -10.76
CA VAL A 466 24.41 -16.65 -10.27
C VAL A 466 23.65 -16.94 -8.98
N ARG A 467 23.37 -18.22 -8.66
CA ARG A 467 22.73 -18.66 -7.42
C ARG A 467 23.65 -18.57 -6.20
N ASP A 468 24.95 -18.61 -6.41
CA ASP A 468 25.98 -18.54 -5.37
C ASP A 468 26.46 -17.10 -5.11
N LEU A 469 26.05 -16.14 -5.96
CA LEU A 469 26.36 -14.73 -5.78
C LEU A 469 25.27 -14.03 -4.95
N THR A 470 25.67 -12.96 -4.24
CA THR A 470 24.67 -12.09 -3.61
C THR A 470 23.85 -11.35 -4.68
N LEU A 471 22.54 -11.27 -4.50
CA LEU A 471 21.63 -10.56 -5.42
C LEU A 471 22.02 -9.09 -5.61
N ALA A 472 22.49 -8.45 -4.55
CA ALA A 472 22.96 -7.08 -4.60
C ALA A 472 24.14 -6.91 -5.58
N GLN A 473 25.16 -7.77 -5.51
CA GLN A 473 26.29 -7.72 -6.42
C GLN A 473 25.89 -8.13 -7.84
N LEU A 474 25.17 -9.23 -8.01
CA LEU A 474 24.70 -9.70 -9.31
C LEU A 474 23.96 -8.57 -10.05
N ARG A 475 22.97 -7.99 -9.42
CA ARG A 475 22.14 -6.91 -10.01
C ARG A 475 22.90 -5.59 -10.14
N SER A 476 23.91 -5.33 -9.29
CA SER A 476 24.77 -4.16 -9.48
C SER A 476 25.73 -4.31 -10.65
N SER A 477 26.14 -5.54 -10.98
CA SER A 477 27.07 -5.85 -12.08
C SER A 477 26.40 -5.92 -13.45
N ILE A 478 25.06 -5.96 -13.51
CA ILE A 478 24.30 -6.08 -14.76
C ILE A 478 23.32 -4.93 -14.85
N ASN A 479 23.44 -4.12 -15.89
CA ASN A 479 22.46 -3.10 -16.24
C ASN A 479 21.50 -3.62 -17.30
N VAL A 480 20.22 -3.31 -17.15
CA VAL A 480 19.20 -3.65 -18.14
C VAL A 480 18.44 -2.41 -18.58
N VAL A 481 18.28 -2.26 -19.88
CA VAL A 481 17.29 -1.39 -20.49
C VAL A 481 16.15 -2.29 -20.94
N LEU A 482 15.02 -2.21 -20.23
CA LEU A 482 13.85 -3.06 -20.48
C LEU A 482 13.06 -2.56 -21.70
N GLN A 483 12.35 -3.45 -22.37
CA GLN A 483 11.46 -3.16 -23.49
C GLN A 483 10.39 -2.14 -23.10
N ASP A 484 9.71 -2.37 -21.97
CA ASP A 484 8.75 -1.42 -21.42
C ASP A 484 9.46 -0.42 -20.50
N VAL A 485 9.61 0.81 -20.97
CA VAL A 485 10.31 1.85 -20.23
C VAL A 485 9.43 2.39 -19.10
N PHE A 486 9.87 2.20 -17.86
CA PHE A 486 9.25 2.78 -16.69
C PHE A 486 10.07 3.97 -16.16
N LEU A 487 9.43 5.14 -16.05
CA LEU A 487 9.99 6.33 -15.43
C LEU A 487 9.17 6.66 -14.16
N PHE A 488 9.90 6.99 -13.09
CA PHE A 488 9.29 7.39 -11.82
C PHE A 488 8.82 8.85 -11.89
N SER A 489 7.78 9.15 -11.11
CA SER A 489 7.30 10.54 -10.92
C SER A 489 8.30 11.31 -10.06
N ASP A 490 9.41 11.70 -10.70
CA ASP A 490 10.54 12.40 -10.10
C ASP A 490 11.24 13.21 -11.19
N THR A 491 12.28 13.95 -10.87
CA THR A 491 13.05 14.70 -11.88
C THR A 491 13.74 13.78 -12.89
N ILE A 492 14.10 14.31 -14.04
CA ILE A 492 14.91 13.58 -15.05
C ILE A 492 16.25 13.17 -14.42
N GLU A 493 16.87 14.08 -13.64
CA GLU A 493 18.10 13.80 -12.91
C GLU A 493 17.98 12.57 -12.03
N GLU A 494 16.96 12.51 -11.14
CA GLU A 494 16.75 11.41 -10.24
C GLU A 494 16.39 10.11 -10.95
N ASN A 495 15.69 10.19 -12.08
CA ASN A 495 15.44 9.03 -12.93
C ASN A 495 16.72 8.46 -13.54
N ILE A 496 17.71 9.27 -13.90
CA ILE A 496 19.00 8.81 -14.41
C ILE A 496 19.89 8.27 -13.28
N LYS A 497 19.88 8.92 -12.11
CA LYS A 497 20.64 8.50 -10.90
C LYS A 497 20.21 7.14 -10.32
N MET A 498 19.04 6.65 -10.70
CA MET A 498 18.51 5.41 -10.15
C MET A 498 19.53 4.24 -10.23
N GLY A 499 19.92 3.67 -9.14
CA GLY A 499 20.92 2.59 -9.05
C GLY A 499 22.24 2.99 -8.42
N LYS A 500 22.64 4.27 -8.52
CA LYS A 500 23.79 4.85 -7.81
C LYS A 500 23.46 6.24 -7.27
N ARG A 501 22.33 6.38 -6.63
CA ARG A 501 21.71 7.65 -6.26
C ARG A 501 22.62 8.60 -5.47
N THR A 502 23.48 8.08 -4.62
CA THR A 502 24.37 8.84 -3.75
C THR A 502 25.78 9.05 -4.32
N GLU A 503 26.13 8.37 -5.42
CA GLU A 503 27.48 8.33 -5.94
C GLU A 503 27.67 9.08 -7.28
N LEU A 504 26.54 9.44 -7.97
CA LEU A 504 26.60 10.07 -9.27
C LEU A 504 26.51 11.61 -9.18
N GLY A 505 27.55 12.28 -9.64
CA GLY A 505 27.57 13.72 -9.82
C GLY A 505 26.87 14.17 -11.10
N MET A 506 26.51 15.46 -11.19
CA MET A 506 25.82 16.02 -12.37
C MET A 506 26.63 15.88 -13.68
N HIS A 507 27.97 15.90 -13.59
CA HIS A 507 28.83 15.69 -14.75
C HIS A 507 28.68 14.28 -15.35
N GLU A 508 28.57 13.26 -14.50
CA GLU A 508 28.41 11.87 -14.91
C GLU A 508 27.02 11.65 -15.52
N ILE A 509 25.99 12.26 -14.93
CA ILE A 509 24.60 12.23 -15.42
C ILE A 509 24.52 12.84 -16.83
N ARG A 510 25.07 14.04 -17.02
CA ARG A 510 25.13 14.68 -18.34
C ARG A 510 25.92 13.87 -19.35
N THR A 511 27.02 13.25 -18.92
CA THR A 511 27.80 12.38 -19.78
C THR A 511 27.00 11.18 -20.26
N ALA A 512 26.26 10.54 -19.34
CA ALA A 512 25.37 9.42 -19.65
C ALA A 512 24.22 9.87 -20.59
N ALA A 513 23.61 11.02 -20.31
CA ALA A 513 22.55 11.59 -21.14
C ALA A 513 23.05 11.93 -22.56
N ARG A 514 24.26 12.50 -22.73
CA ARG A 514 24.88 12.74 -24.04
C ARG A 514 25.13 11.46 -24.80
N ARG A 515 25.65 10.43 -24.11
CA ARG A 515 25.87 9.10 -24.73
C ARG A 515 24.56 8.47 -25.20
N ALA A 516 23.46 8.70 -24.48
CA ALA A 516 22.11 8.23 -24.80
C ALA A 516 21.35 9.16 -25.77
N GLN A 517 22.00 10.22 -26.32
CA GLN A 517 21.35 11.24 -27.16
C GLN A 517 20.16 11.93 -26.47
N ALA A 518 20.20 12.02 -25.13
CA ALA A 518 19.13 12.62 -24.34
C ALA A 518 19.39 14.09 -23.97
N ASP A 519 20.65 14.47 -23.76
CA ASP A 519 21.06 15.81 -23.28
C ASP A 519 20.43 16.95 -24.11
N GLY A 520 20.44 16.83 -25.44
CA GLY A 520 19.96 17.90 -26.34
C GLY A 520 18.46 18.20 -26.23
N PHE A 521 17.61 17.26 -25.91
CA PHE A 521 16.21 17.56 -25.68
C PHE A 521 15.94 17.96 -24.20
N ILE A 522 16.72 17.42 -23.24
CA ILE A 522 16.61 17.78 -21.84
C ILE A 522 16.98 19.27 -21.65
N GLU A 523 18.05 19.74 -22.25
CA GLU A 523 18.47 21.15 -22.17
C GLU A 523 17.45 22.13 -22.76
N ARG A 524 16.58 21.68 -23.67
CA ARG A 524 15.50 22.49 -24.25
C ARG A 524 14.23 22.56 -23.39
N MET A 525 14.15 21.79 -22.29
CA MET A 525 13.05 21.88 -21.35
C MET A 525 13.26 23.06 -20.40
N ASP A 526 12.19 23.68 -19.94
CA ASP A 526 12.23 24.88 -19.09
C ASP A 526 13.06 24.67 -17.82
N GLU A 527 12.90 23.51 -17.13
CA GLU A 527 13.64 23.15 -15.91
C GLU A 527 14.78 22.16 -16.18
N GLN A 528 15.10 21.86 -17.42
CA GLN A 528 16.19 20.98 -17.86
C GLN A 528 16.16 19.63 -17.09
N TYR A 529 17.25 19.27 -16.42
CA TYR A 529 17.37 18.04 -15.63
C TYR A 529 16.49 18.00 -14.37
N GLN A 530 16.02 19.18 -13.91
CA GLN A 530 15.08 19.29 -12.77
C GLN A 530 13.62 19.16 -13.21
N THR A 531 13.35 19.01 -14.50
CA THR A 531 11.99 18.77 -15.00
C THR A 531 11.40 17.54 -14.37
N VAL A 532 10.28 17.70 -13.65
CA VAL A 532 9.54 16.60 -13.02
C VAL A 532 8.74 15.86 -14.08
N ILE A 533 8.96 14.57 -14.17
CA ILE A 533 8.26 13.68 -15.09
C ILE A 533 6.97 13.20 -14.41
N GLY A 534 5.85 13.28 -15.11
CA GLY A 534 4.59 12.71 -14.63
C GLY A 534 4.61 11.18 -14.56
N GLU A 535 3.56 10.59 -13.97
CA GLU A 535 3.42 9.15 -13.80
C GLU A 535 3.69 8.39 -15.12
N ARG A 536 4.57 7.36 -15.03
CA ARG A 536 5.02 6.57 -16.20
C ARG A 536 5.55 7.40 -17.36
N GLY A 537 6.07 8.59 -17.08
CA GLY A 537 6.67 9.46 -18.10
C GLY A 537 5.64 10.24 -18.92
N VAL A 538 4.48 10.57 -18.37
CA VAL A 538 3.50 11.46 -19.03
C VAL A 538 4.19 12.77 -19.37
N GLY A 539 4.00 13.26 -20.62
CA GLY A 539 4.64 14.46 -21.15
C GLY A 539 5.85 14.19 -22.03
N LEU A 540 6.40 12.96 -22.05
CA LEU A 540 7.51 12.57 -22.89
C LEU A 540 7.07 11.69 -24.06
N SER A 541 7.72 11.85 -25.24
CA SER A 541 7.55 10.91 -26.35
C SER A 541 8.19 9.55 -26.05
N GLY A 542 7.76 8.47 -26.74
CA GLY A 542 8.33 7.13 -26.56
C GLY A 542 9.85 7.10 -26.71
N GLY A 543 10.39 7.76 -27.73
CA GLY A 543 11.83 7.86 -27.97
C GLY A 543 12.57 8.66 -26.89
N GLN A 544 11.95 9.70 -26.30
CA GLN A 544 12.53 10.42 -25.17
C GLN A 544 12.61 9.55 -23.92
N LYS A 545 11.55 8.78 -23.61
CA LYS A 545 11.54 7.82 -22.52
C LYS A 545 12.63 6.76 -22.67
N GLN A 546 12.77 6.19 -23.88
CA GLN A 546 13.82 5.21 -24.17
C GLN A 546 15.23 5.80 -23.96
N ARG A 547 15.49 7.01 -24.46
CA ARG A 547 16.79 7.67 -24.27
C ARG A 547 17.12 7.95 -22.80
N ILE A 548 16.14 8.36 -21.98
CA ILE A 548 16.33 8.50 -20.52
C ILE A 548 16.65 7.14 -19.89
N SER A 549 15.96 6.06 -20.28
CA SER A 549 16.23 4.72 -19.77
C SER A 549 17.62 4.22 -20.16
N ILE A 550 18.07 4.48 -21.37
CA ILE A 550 19.44 4.18 -21.83
C ILE A 550 20.44 5.01 -21.01
N ALA A 551 20.19 6.31 -20.78
CA ALA A 551 21.04 7.16 -19.95
C ALA A 551 21.16 6.60 -18.51
N ARG A 552 20.04 6.17 -17.90
CA ARG A 552 20.01 5.48 -16.60
C ARG A 552 20.94 4.27 -16.56
N ALA A 553 20.88 3.41 -17.58
CA ALA A 553 21.71 2.22 -17.66
C ALA A 553 23.20 2.56 -17.85
N LEU A 554 23.50 3.56 -18.68
CA LEU A 554 24.88 3.99 -18.94
C LEU A 554 25.51 4.73 -17.74
N ALA A 555 24.70 5.42 -16.94
CA ALA A 555 25.16 6.15 -15.76
C ALA A 555 25.76 5.22 -14.69
N LYS A 556 25.21 4.01 -14.55
CA LYS A 556 25.66 3.02 -13.56
C LYS A 556 27.03 2.42 -13.87
N GLN A 557 27.48 2.40 -15.12
CA GLN A 557 28.78 1.88 -15.58
C GLN A 557 29.08 0.42 -15.15
N SER A 558 28.09 -0.47 -15.29
CA SER A 558 28.26 -1.88 -14.94
C SER A 558 29.07 -2.67 -15.98
N PRO A 559 29.75 -3.76 -15.58
CA PRO A 559 30.50 -4.63 -16.49
C PRO A 559 29.66 -5.27 -17.60
N VAL A 560 28.36 -5.52 -17.34
CA VAL A 560 27.43 -6.10 -18.31
C VAL A 560 26.28 -5.12 -18.57
N LEU A 561 26.00 -4.88 -19.85
CA LEU A 561 24.86 -4.07 -20.31
C LEU A 561 23.95 -4.95 -21.18
N VAL A 562 22.69 -5.05 -20.77
CA VAL A 562 21.64 -5.75 -21.51
C VAL A 562 20.66 -4.73 -22.07
N MET A 563 20.32 -4.85 -23.35
CA MET A 563 19.36 -4.00 -24.03
C MET A 563 18.24 -4.87 -24.63
N ASP A 564 17.04 -4.79 -24.08
CA ASP A 564 15.88 -5.56 -24.55
C ASP A 564 14.98 -4.66 -25.42
N ASP A 565 15.03 -4.83 -26.73
CA ASP A 565 14.30 -4.05 -27.77
C ASP A 565 14.25 -2.53 -27.50
N SER A 566 15.30 -2.01 -26.90
CA SER A 566 15.35 -0.66 -26.31
C SER A 566 15.59 0.46 -27.33
N THR A 567 15.63 0.15 -28.63
CA THR A 567 15.78 1.12 -29.71
C THR A 567 14.57 1.17 -30.65
N SER A 568 13.54 0.38 -30.39
CA SER A 568 12.38 0.21 -31.29
C SER A 568 11.55 1.50 -31.52
N ALA A 569 11.48 2.39 -30.51
CA ALA A 569 10.77 3.67 -30.61
C ALA A 569 11.68 4.85 -31.04
N LEU A 570 12.94 4.58 -31.38
CA LEU A 570 13.88 5.61 -31.85
C LEU A 570 13.81 5.76 -33.37
N ASP A 571 14.11 6.97 -33.85
CA ASP A 571 14.38 7.26 -35.26
C ASP A 571 15.73 6.68 -35.68
N MET A 572 15.90 6.42 -36.96
CA MET A 572 17.07 5.75 -37.52
C MET A 572 18.40 6.46 -37.22
N GLU A 573 18.38 7.81 -37.22
CA GLU A 573 19.58 8.61 -36.96
C GLU A 573 20.01 8.45 -35.48
N THR A 574 19.09 8.60 -34.54
CA THR A 574 19.35 8.41 -33.11
C THR A 574 19.77 6.96 -32.81
N GLU A 575 19.16 5.96 -33.44
CA GLU A 575 19.55 4.56 -33.31
C GLU A 575 21.00 4.34 -33.75
N GLN A 576 21.40 4.88 -34.92
CA GLN A 576 22.76 4.76 -35.41
C GLN A 576 23.79 5.40 -34.47
N GLU A 577 23.50 6.58 -33.93
CA GLU A 577 24.40 7.23 -32.96
C GLU A 577 24.56 6.45 -31.67
N ILE A 578 23.49 5.86 -31.15
CA ILE A 578 23.54 4.97 -29.99
C ILE A 578 24.36 3.72 -30.32
N GLN A 579 24.19 3.11 -31.50
CA GLN A 579 24.98 1.95 -31.91
C GLN A 579 26.48 2.30 -32.00
N LYS A 580 26.85 3.44 -32.62
CA LYS A 580 28.22 3.93 -32.64
C LYS A 580 28.80 4.14 -31.25
N MET A 581 27.98 4.62 -30.29
CA MET A 581 28.37 4.81 -28.90
C MET A 581 28.61 3.45 -28.22
N LEU A 582 27.71 2.48 -28.41
CA LEU A 582 27.85 1.11 -27.85
C LEU A 582 29.13 0.43 -28.33
N HIS A 583 29.52 0.60 -29.60
CA HIS A 583 30.79 0.07 -30.12
C HIS A 583 32.03 0.66 -29.45
N LYS A 584 31.95 1.91 -28.94
CA LYS A 584 33.06 2.54 -28.21
C LYS A 584 33.23 2.00 -26.76
N LEU A 585 32.23 1.30 -26.20
CA LEU A 585 32.29 0.70 -24.88
C LEU A 585 33.04 -0.65 -24.92
N LYS A 586 34.38 -0.63 -25.01
CA LYS A 586 35.19 -1.82 -25.15
C LYS A 586 35.29 -2.71 -23.89
N ASN A 587 35.12 -2.11 -22.71
CA ASN A 587 35.25 -2.81 -21.43
C ASN A 587 33.89 -3.29 -20.86
N THR A 588 32.81 -3.17 -21.62
CA THR A 588 31.47 -3.58 -21.19
C THR A 588 30.98 -4.69 -22.09
N THR A 589 30.62 -5.82 -21.52
CA THR A 589 29.94 -6.91 -22.23
C THR A 589 28.52 -6.50 -22.55
N LYS A 590 28.12 -6.65 -23.82
CA LYS A 590 26.81 -6.20 -24.29
C LYS A 590 25.97 -7.37 -24.77
N ILE A 591 24.73 -7.48 -24.29
CA ILE A 591 23.72 -8.42 -24.77
C ILE A 591 22.58 -7.58 -25.35
N ILE A 592 22.40 -7.65 -26.67
CA ILE A 592 21.41 -6.85 -27.40
C ILE A 592 20.33 -7.78 -27.93
N ILE A 593 19.16 -7.70 -27.32
CA ILE A 593 17.96 -8.36 -27.82
C ILE A 593 17.23 -7.38 -28.74
N ALA A 594 16.97 -7.77 -29.97
CA ALA A 594 16.31 -6.92 -30.92
C ALA A 594 15.45 -7.69 -31.93
N HIS A 595 14.43 -7.02 -32.42
CA HIS A 595 13.64 -7.45 -33.56
C HIS A 595 14.19 -6.95 -34.89
N ARG A 596 15.02 -5.89 -34.86
CA ARG A 596 15.67 -5.30 -36.03
C ARG A 596 17.09 -5.81 -36.23
N ILE A 597 17.41 -6.23 -37.41
CA ILE A 597 18.77 -6.71 -37.73
C ILE A 597 19.79 -5.58 -37.59
N SER A 598 19.43 -4.31 -37.90
CA SER A 598 20.31 -3.14 -37.71
C SER A 598 20.92 -3.07 -36.30
N ALA A 599 20.22 -3.51 -35.31
CA ALA A 599 20.69 -3.45 -33.91
C ALA A 599 21.75 -4.52 -33.59
N VAL A 600 21.78 -5.67 -34.30
CA VAL A 600 22.64 -6.81 -34.00
C VAL A 600 23.63 -7.17 -35.08
N CYS A 601 23.57 -6.58 -36.28
CA CYS A 601 24.44 -6.93 -37.41
C CYS A 601 25.92 -6.69 -37.14
N HIS A 602 26.25 -5.87 -36.16
CA HIS A 602 27.63 -5.60 -35.73
C HIS A 602 28.04 -6.35 -34.47
N ALA A 603 27.24 -7.26 -33.97
CA ALA A 603 27.58 -8.10 -32.80
C ALA A 603 28.72 -9.06 -33.17
N ASP A 604 29.57 -9.41 -32.18
CA ASP A 604 30.63 -10.42 -32.34
C ASP A 604 30.03 -11.80 -32.62
N GLU A 605 28.84 -12.07 -32.05
CA GLU A 605 28.07 -13.28 -32.28
C GLU A 605 26.57 -12.94 -32.23
N VAL A 606 25.78 -13.63 -33.07
CA VAL A 606 24.32 -13.54 -33.09
C VAL A 606 23.72 -14.91 -32.84
N LEU A 607 22.78 -14.99 -31.92
CA LEU A 607 21.93 -16.15 -31.66
C LEU A 607 20.53 -15.90 -32.22
N TYR A 608 19.98 -16.84 -33.00
CA TYR A 608 18.59 -16.82 -33.41
C TYR A 608 17.80 -17.87 -32.63
N LEU A 609 16.88 -17.40 -31.80
CA LEU A 609 16.03 -18.26 -30.97
C LEU A 609 14.72 -18.60 -31.70
N GLU A 610 14.37 -19.88 -31.69
CA GLU A 610 13.09 -20.37 -32.16
C GLU A 610 12.57 -21.47 -31.22
N ASN A 611 11.31 -21.35 -30.82
CA ASN A 611 10.61 -22.32 -29.94
C ASN A 611 11.40 -22.68 -28.64
N GLY A 612 12.11 -21.70 -28.09
CA GLY A 612 12.89 -21.87 -26.86
C GLY A 612 14.25 -22.54 -27.03
N CYS A 613 14.71 -22.76 -28.27
CA CYS A 613 16.03 -23.31 -28.59
C CYS A 613 16.87 -22.32 -29.41
N ILE A 614 18.20 -22.45 -29.40
CA ILE A 614 19.08 -21.74 -30.34
C ILE A 614 19.03 -22.48 -31.68
N ALA A 615 18.33 -21.90 -32.65
CA ALA A 615 18.19 -22.48 -33.98
C ALA A 615 19.40 -22.19 -34.88
N GLU A 616 19.95 -20.97 -34.77
CA GLU A 616 21.13 -20.55 -35.54
C GLU A 616 22.08 -19.74 -34.64
N ARG A 617 23.38 -19.90 -34.94
CA ARG A 617 24.46 -19.24 -34.24
C ARG A 617 25.60 -18.89 -35.20
N GLY A 618 26.16 -17.69 -35.09
CA GLY A 618 27.30 -17.24 -35.89
C GLY A 618 27.38 -15.71 -36.01
N THR A 619 28.34 -15.23 -36.75
CA THR A 619 28.42 -13.80 -37.11
C THR A 619 27.37 -13.43 -38.14
N HIS A 620 27.08 -12.15 -38.31
CA HIS A 620 26.17 -11.64 -39.35
C HIS A 620 26.50 -12.23 -40.75
N GLN A 621 27.79 -12.22 -41.14
CA GLN A 621 28.24 -12.72 -42.45
C GLN A 621 28.00 -14.23 -42.59
N GLU A 622 28.28 -15.02 -41.57
CA GLU A 622 28.07 -16.48 -41.60
C GLU A 622 26.58 -16.83 -41.67
N LEU A 623 25.73 -16.14 -40.90
CA LEU A 623 24.30 -16.34 -40.92
C LEU A 623 23.64 -15.93 -42.23
N MET A 624 24.15 -14.87 -42.87
CA MET A 624 23.72 -14.48 -44.23
C MET A 624 24.09 -15.53 -45.29
N GLN A 625 25.26 -16.18 -45.17
CA GLN A 625 25.69 -17.27 -46.05
C GLN A 625 24.89 -18.54 -45.87
N LYS A 626 24.48 -18.86 -44.64
CA LYS A 626 23.67 -20.05 -44.28
C LYS A 626 22.27 -20.02 -44.93
N LYS A 627 21.75 -18.85 -45.27
CA LYS A 627 20.40 -18.62 -45.86
C LYS A 627 19.27 -19.25 -45.02
N GLY A 628 19.42 -19.25 -43.69
CA GLY A 628 18.45 -19.79 -42.77
C GLY A 628 17.45 -18.74 -42.25
N LEU A 629 16.96 -18.92 -41.01
CA LEU A 629 15.95 -18.07 -40.38
C LEU A 629 16.40 -16.60 -40.27
N TYR A 630 17.66 -16.39 -39.92
CA TYR A 630 18.24 -15.06 -39.85
C TYR A 630 18.24 -14.36 -41.23
N TYR A 631 18.62 -15.06 -42.29
CA TYR A 631 18.61 -14.56 -43.64
C TYR A 631 17.17 -14.22 -44.11
N HIS A 632 16.22 -15.10 -43.83
CA HIS A 632 14.82 -14.84 -44.18
C HIS A 632 14.26 -13.63 -43.43
N THR A 633 14.66 -13.42 -42.18
CA THR A 633 14.33 -12.21 -41.42
C THR A 633 14.93 -10.98 -42.03
N PHE A 634 16.20 -11.05 -42.53
CA PHE A 634 16.85 -9.99 -43.22
C PHE A 634 16.11 -9.63 -44.52
N GLN A 635 15.77 -10.63 -45.33
CA GLN A 635 14.99 -10.40 -46.57
C GLN A 635 13.62 -9.77 -46.29
N ALA A 636 12.95 -10.21 -45.24
CA ALA A 636 11.67 -9.63 -44.87
C ALA A 636 11.77 -8.15 -44.45
N GLN A 637 12.86 -7.77 -43.79
CA GLN A 637 13.07 -6.38 -43.33
C GLN A 637 13.63 -5.46 -44.45
N TYR A 638 14.48 -5.98 -45.33
CA TYR A 638 15.25 -5.16 -46.28
C TYR A 638 15.09 -5.57 -47.76
N GLY A 639 14.50 -6.74 -48.06
CA GLY A 639 14.40 -7.30 -49.40
C GLY A 639 13.60 -6.45 -50.37
N ALA A 640 12.60 -5.71 -49.89
CA ALA A 640 11.84 -4.77 -50.70
C ALA A 640 12.70 -3.55 -51.20
N PHE A 641 13.74 -3.18 -50.46
CA PHE A 641 14.66 -2.10 -50.84
C PHE A 641 15.78 -2.58 -51.73
N ALA A 642 16.17 -3.84 -51.71
CA ALA A 642 17.18 -4.39 -52.59
C ALA A 642 16.64 -4.58 -54.03
N GLY A 643 15.38 -4.97 -54.17
CA GLY A 643 14.72 -5.12 -55.47
C GLY A 643 14.52 -3.78 -56.21
N GLN A 644 14.34 -2.67 -55.48
CA GLN A 644 14.24 -1.34 -56.12
C GLN A 644 15.57 -0.82 -56.65
N LYS A 645 16.69 -1.14 -56.03
CA LYS A 645 18.03 -0.74 -56.56
C LYS A 645 18.44 -1.54 -57.77
N GLU A 646 18.01 -2.77 -57.96
CA GLU A 646 18.26 -3.53 -59.19
C GLU A 646 17.36 -3.08 -60.34
N THR A 647 16.13 -2.66 -60.08
CA THR A 647 15.24 -2.10 -61.12
C THR A 647 15.63 -0.71 -61.53
N ASP A 648 16.16 0.15 -60.64
CA ASP A 648 16.67 1.47 -61.00
C ASP A 648 18.00 1.41 -61.74
N ALA A 649 18.86 0.42 -61.45
CA ALA A 649 20.10 0.21 -62.21
C ALA A 649 19.86 -0.38 -63.60
N GLY A 650 18.77 -1.11 -63.80
CA GLY A 650 18.35 -1.65 -65.12
C GLY A 650 17.73 -0.58 -66.02
N HIS A 651 17.12 0.46 -65.49
CA HIS A 651 16.51 1.56 -66.27
C HIS A 651 17.48 2.72 -66.60
N MET A 652 18.72 2.70 -66.10
CA MET A 652 19.78 3.63 -66.50
C MET A 652 20.75 3.06 -67.56
N ALA A 653 20.49 1.82 -68.01
CA ALA A 653 21.31 1.12 -68.99
C ALA A 653 20.58 0.86 -70.36
N GLU A 654 19.39 1.42 -70.54
CA GLU A 654 18.73 1.63 -71.82
C GLU A 654 18.63 3.17 -72.08
#